data_9bb4b9f5a73869cb86e73c3070835d8f
#
_entry.id   9bb4b9f5a73869cb86e73c3070835d8f
#
_cell.length_a   1.000
_cell.length_b   1.000
_cell.length_c   1.000
_cell.angle_alpha   90.00
_cell.angle_beta   90.00
_cell.angle_gamma   90.00
#
_symmetry.space_group_name_H-M   'P 1'
#
loop_
_entity.id
_entity.type
_entity.pdbx_description
1 polymer ?
#
loop_
_entity_poly.entity_id
_entity_poly.type
_entity_poly.pdbx_seq_one_letter_code
_entity_poly.pdbx_strand_id
1 'polypeptide(L)'
;MNIPKLYFYGDIGNLVPALTGLEQDGYFRMCGKDEGGFPVKAESGAENGVSCDGKEACIRFDSRTLFFRQLGRLLGKLPEAFEERTVKYFDELGAMFDLSRNNVISVEGFQGFMRKLALMGYTYIFLYMEDTYEVEELPYFGYRRGRYTQEELSRMDAYAADYGIELIPCIQTLGHLEKYLRWPVAAPIKDTTSVLLVGAPETREFLRSILKAATAPFRSSRIHLGMDEAWGLGSGQYLAKNGYKPSLEILRDHLEMVIELCRELSLDPMIWSDMFFRPLNESGDYYDQSPIEEKTLEQIRASIPEGLSLVYWDYYHAEKEVYSRLLEKHQQLTDRIIFAGGIWTWNGISPNQGKAFRVTREGLAACRERGIRNVCTTMWGDNGGETSSLCALIGMQLFAEYTYSQEPTQEEVFESFGVCCREDAQAFYDLRLLDEIPSVPEENLHSANPSKFLLYQNPLYGLFDRHVEDYLKDALKEAGRDPEDPAQMEAILFGEDEELHSLYDYYMELAGKLRGYMRKSEGNGLLFAHYANLAQFLADKAELGCAIRFAYDAGRDDLVEECMERCRVLLEQMPALTDTWRKLWRSTSKAVGFEVVLIRLGALEAQLKYALECLEGFYHEGTKIEELELELLPYGSMRPRQEGAALDIGSPFWDWIAAANPVGGV
;
A
#
# COMPACT_ATOMS: atom_id res chain seq x y z
N MET A 1 -0.41 -12.69 -25.89
CA MET A 1 -1.05 -14.05 -25.84
C MET A 1 -2.14 -14.16 -26.90
N ASN A 2 -2.38 -15.38 -27.46
CA ASN A 2 -3.49 -15.57 -28.41
C ASN A 2 -4.81 -15.51 -27.63
N ILE A 3 -5.70 -14.57 -27.95
CA ILE A 3 -6.97 -14.36 -27.26
C ILE A 3 -7.93 -15.50 -27.67
N PRO A 4 -8.35 -16.41 -26.76
CA PRO A 4 -9.22 -17.52 -27.10
C PRO A 4 -10.62 -17.03 -27.48
N LYS A 5 -11.28 -17.74 -28.39
CA LYS A 5 -12.66 -17.52 -28.79
C LYS A 5 -13.53 -18.51 -28.01
N LEU A 6 -14.44 -18.02 -27.17
CA LEU A 6 -15.25 -18.85 -26.25
C LEU A 6 -16.73 -18.75 -26.55
N TYR A 7 -17.42 -19.89 -26.52
CA TYR A 7 -18.86 -19.99 -26.58
C TYR A 7 -19.41 -20.43 -25.21
N PHE A 8 -19.96 -19.49 -24.45
CA PHE A 8 -20.57 -19.78 -23.14
C PHE A 8 -22.03 -20.22 -23.29
N TYR A 9 -22.46 -21.23 -22.52
CA TYR A 9 -23.82 -21.69 -22.47
C TYR A 9 -24.18 -22.33 -21.11
N GLY A 10 -25.46 -22.66 -20.87
CA GLY A 10 -25.96 -23.10 -19.56
C GLY A 10 -26.41 -21.93 -18.69
N ASP A 11 -26.03 -21.91 -17.41
CA ASP A 11 -26.48 -20.94 -16.41
C ASP A 11 -25.69 -19.62 -16.48
N ILE A 12 -25.72 -18.96 -17.64
CA ILE A 12 -24.91 -17.74 -17.90
C ILE A 12 -25.69 -16.42 -17.75
N GLY A 13 -27.01 -16.45 -17.64
CA GLY A 13 -27.84 -15.25 -17.77
C GLY A 13 -27.40 -14.07 -16.90
N ASN A 14 -27.06 -14.34 -15.65
CA ASN A 14 -26.61 -13.32 -14.68
C ASN A 14 -25.09 -13.02 -14.78
N LEU A 15 -24.33 -13.70 -15.64
CA LEU A 15 -22.89 -13.57 -15.77
C LEU A 15 -22.49 -12.69 -16.97
N VAL A 16 -23.43 -12.48 -17.91
CA VAL A 16 -23.17 -11.80 -19.18
C VAL A 16 -22.56 -10.39 -19.02
N PRO A 17 -23.05 -9.52 -18.10
CA PRO A 17 -22.45 -8.19 -17.93
C PRO A 17 -20.96 -8.26 -17.56
N ALA A 18 -20.61 -9.13 -16.60
CA ALA A 18 -19.23 -9.31 -16.15
C ALA A 18 -18.35 -10.00 -17.22
N LEU A 19 -18.87 -10.99 -17.94
CA LEU A 19 -18.17 -11.61 -19.08
C LEU A 19 -17.86 -10.58 -20.17
N THR A 20 -18.79 -9.66 -20.47
CA THR A 20 -18.55 -8.55 -21.41
C THR A 20 -17.42 -7.63 -20.93
N GLY A 21 -17.34 -7.34 -19.63
CA GLY A 21 -16.23 -6.58 -19.07
C GLY A 21 -14.87 -7.25 -19.24
N LEU A 22 -14.81 -8.57 -19.03
CA LEU A 22 -13.58 -9.35 -19.26
C LEU A 22 -13.21 -9.46 -20.74
N GLU A 23 -14.19 -9.55 -21.62
CA GLU A 23 -13.98 -9.52 -23.08
C GLU A 23 -13.36 -8.18 -23.52
N GLN A 24 -13.85 -7.05 -22.97
CA GLN A 24 -13.32 -5.71 -23.27
C GLN A 24 -11.83 -5.58 -22.85
N ASP A 25 -11.42 -6.22 -21.77
CA ASP A 25 -10.01 -6.30 -21.34
C ASP A 25 -9.21 -7.35 -22.14
N GLY A 26 -9.85 -8.07 -23.09
CA GLY A 26 -9.18 -8.99 -23.99
C GLY A 26 -8.80 -10.34 -23.39
N TYR A 27 -9.45 -10.80 -22.32
CA TYR A 27 -9.22 -12.14 -21.77
C TYR A 27 -9.67 -13.24 -22.72
N PHE A 28 -10.74 -13.02 -23.47
CA PHE A 28 -11.28 -13.88 -24.50
C PHE A 28 -12.14 -13.06 -25.48
N ARG A 29 -12.65 -13.71 -26.50
CA ARG A 29 -13.72 -13.18 -27.37
C ARG A 29 -14.95 -14.06 -27.23
N MET A 30 -16.09 -13.49 -26.87
CA MET A 30 -17.36 -14.20 -26.87
C MET A 30 -17.86 -14.40 -28.30
N CYS A 31 -18.50 -15.55 -28.53
CA CYS A 31 -19.07 -15.87 -29.83
C CYS A 31 -20.33 -16.73 -29.72
N GLY A 32 -21.09 -16.81 -30.80
CA GLY A 32 -22.21 -17.72 -30.93
C GLY A 32 -21.78 -19.18 -31.17
N LYS A 33 -22.72 -20.10 -30.96
CA LYS A 33 -22.50 -21.55 -31.12
C LYS A 33 -21.89 -21.97 -32.48
N ASP A 34 -22.34 -21.32 -33.54
CA ASP A 34 -21.97 -21.68 -34.91
C ASP A 34 -20.72 -20.93 -35.43
N GLU A 35 -20.07 -20.16 -34.57
CA GLU A 35 -18.91 -19.32 -34.93
C GLU A 35 -17.55 -19.97 -34.62
N GLY A 36 -17.52 -21.23 -34.17
CA GLY A 36 -16.30 -22.02 -33.98
C GLY A 36 -15.48 -21.62 -32.75
N GLY A 37 -16.14 -21.11 -31.69
CA GLY A 37 -15.53 -20.88 -30.38
C GLY A 37 -15.42 -22.16 -29.57
N PHE A 38 -14.48 -22.17 -28.61
CA PHE A 38 -14.35 -23.26 -27.62
C PHE A 38 -15.55 -23.26 -26.68
N PRO A 39 -16.30 -24.38 -26.56
CA PRO A 39 -17.49 -24.44 -25.72
C PRO A 39 -17.15 -24.42 -24.22
N VAL A 40 -17.82 -23.57 -23.45
CA VAL A 40 -17.71 -23.49 -21.99
C VAL A 40 -19.10 -23.57 -21.38
N LYS A 41 -19.40 -24.68 -20.72
CA LYS A 41 -20.63 -24.89 -20.00
C LYS A 41 -20.56 -24.30 -18.61
N ALA A 42 -21.54 -23.53 -18.22
CA ALA A 42 -21.74 -23.03 -16.85
C ALA A 42 -22.86 -23.82 -16.17
N GLU A 43 -22.57 -24.43 -15.03
CA GLU A 43 -23.53 -25.21 -14.21
C GLU A 43 -23.57 -24.67 -12.78
N SER A 44 -24.66 -24.06 -12.41
CA SER A 44 -24.90 -23.64 -11.03
C SER A 44 -25.32 -24.82 -10.14
N GLY A 45 -24.74 -24.94 -8.94
CA GLY A 45 -25.04 -26.03 -8.02
C GLY A 45 -24.18 -26.01 -6.78
N ALA A 46 -24.20 -27.09 -5.99
CA ALA A 46 -23.42 -27.19 -4.75
C ALA A 46 -21.96 -27.63 -4.96
N GLU A 47 -21.62 -28.14 -6.13
CA GLU A 47 -20.26 -28.53 -6.47
C GLU A 47 -19.50 -27.37 -7.10
N ASN A 48 -18.24 -27.19 -6.68
CA ASN A 48 -17.35 -26.17 -7.20
C ASN A 48 -16.13 -26.79 -7.85
N GLY A 49 -15.90 -26.47 -9.12
CA GLY A 49 -14.77 -26.97 -9.87
C GLY A 49 -14.83 -26.66 -11.35
N VAL A 50 -13.76 -26.88 -12.04
CA VAL A 50 -13.63 -26.71 -13.49
C VAL A 50 -13.02 -27.95 -14.11
N SER A 51 -13.54 -28.35 -15.27
CA SER A 51 -13.00 -29.46 -16.06
C SER A 51 -12.96 -29.09 -17.53
N CYS A 52 -11.97 -29.63 -18.23
CA CYS A 52 -11.81 -29.52 -19.68
C CYS A 52 -11.39 -30.87 -20.22
N ASP A 53 -12.01 -31.33 -21.32
CA ASP A 53 -11.61 -32.59 -22.01
C ASP A 53 -10.80 -32.34 -23.29
N GLY A 54 -10.39 -31.10 -23.53
CA GLY A 54 -9.71 -30.66 -24.75
C GLY A 54 -10.64 -30.26 -25.91
N LYS A 55 -11.96 -30.43 -25.75
CA LYS A 55 -12.98 -30.05 -26.73
C LYS A 55 -14.05 -29.16 -26.15
N GLU A 56 -14.34 -29.32 -24.89
CA GLU A 56 -15.33 -28.59 -24.12
C GLU A 56 -14.85 -28.43 -22.69
N ALA A 57 -15.22 -27.33 -22.04
CA ALA A 57 -15.03 -27.12 -20.62
C ALA A 57 -16.35 -27.00 -19.88
N CYS A 58 -16.34 -27.37 -18.59
CA CYS A 58 -17.47 -27.19 -17.68
C CYS A 58 -17.01 -26.49 -16.40
N ILE A 59 -17.64 -25.37 -16.08
CA ILE A 59 -17.47 -24.62 -14.82
C ILE A 59 -18.68 -24.89 -13.94
N ARG A 60 -18.48 -25.57 -12.80
CA ARG A 60 -19.50 -25.83 -11.76
C ARG A 60 -19.29 -24.84 -10.60
N PHE A 61 -20.33 -24.13 -10.19
CA PHE A 61 -20.23 -23.07 -9.21
C PHE A 61 -21.48 -22.87 -8.35
N ASP A 62 -21.29 -22.49 -7.08
CA ASP A 62 -22.36 -22.09 -6.16
C ASP A 62 -22.55 -20.57 -6.08
N SER A 63 -21.55 -19.80 -6.51
CA SER A 63 -21.53 -18.35 -6.47
C SER A 63 -20.83 -17.75 -7.69
N ARG A 64 -21.18 -16.49 -8.04
CA ARG A 64 -20.54 -15.75 -9.14
C ARG A 64 -19.04 -15.65 -8.93
N THR A 65 -18.60 -15.38 -7.71
CA THR A 65 -17.18 -15.28 -7.36
C THR A 65 -16.43 -16.56 -7.73
N LEU A 66 -16.99 -17.73 -7.40
CA LEU A 66 -16.35 -18.99 -7.76
C LEU A 66 -16.41 -19.29 -9.26
N PHE A 67 -17.46 -18.86 -9.97
CA PHE A 67 -17.48 -18.94 -11.44
C PHE A 67 -16.26 -18.20 -12.04
N PHE A 68 -16.03 -16.94 -11.62
CA PHE A 68 -14.93 -16.14 -12.17
C PHE A 68 -13.55 -16.67 -11.74
N ARG A 69 -13.41 -17.13 -10.50
CA ARG A 69 -12.18 -17.82 -10.06
C ARG A 69 -11.84 -19.02 -10.96
N GLN A 70 -12.83 -19.86 -11.24
CA GLN A 70 -12.66 -21.04 -12.08
C GLN A 70 -12.48 -20.70 -13.56
N LEU A 71 -13.09 -19.60 -14.02
CA LEU A 71 -12.81 -19.06 -15.35
C LEU A 71 -11.34 -18.65 -15.49
N GLY A 72 -10.76 -18.00 -14.47
CA GLY A 72 -9.33 -17.71 -14.40
C GLY A 72 -8.49 -18.99 -14.52
N ARG A 73 -8.83 -20.04 -13.77
CA ARG A 73 -8.15 -21.35 -13.87
C ARG A 73 -8.27 -21.97 -15.25
N LEU A 74 -9.47 -21.90 -15.86
CA LEU A 74 -9.70 -22.39 -17.20
C LEU A 74 -8.84 -21.67 -18.23
N LEU A 75 -8.84 -20.33 -18.21
CA LEU A 75 -8.08 -19.50 -19.16
C LEU A 75 -6.58 -19.81 -19.13
N GLY A 76 -6.04 -20.15 -17.97
CA GLY A 76 -4.61 -20.52 -17.83
C GLY A 76 -4.25 -21.89 -18.40
N LYS A 77 -5.23 -22.78 -18.59
CA LYS A 77 -5.00 -24.19 -18.99
C LYS A 77 -5.56 -24.56 -20.37
N LEU A 78 -6.36 -23.67 -21.00
CA LEU A 78 -6.93 -23.95 -22.31
C LEU A 78 -5.84 -24.14 -23.38
N PRO A 79 -6.02 -25.12 -24.31
CA PRO A 79 -7.12 -26.10 -24.43
C PRO A 79 -6.82 -27.47 -23.79
N GLU A 80 -5.94 -27.54 -22.80
CA GLU A 80 -5.50 -28.80 -22.17
C GLU A 80 -6.64 -29.53 -21.45
N ALA A 81 -6.58 -30.86 -21.41
CA ALA A 81 -7.53 -31.65 -20.65
C ALA A 81 -7.12 -31.69 -19.17
N PHE A 82 -8.03 -31.29 -18.28
CA PHE A 82 -7.81 -31.31 -16.83
C PHE A 82 -9.15 -31.36 -16.06
N GLU A 83 -9.08 -31.73 -14.79
CA GLU A 83 -10.18 -31.60 -13.85
C GLU A 83 -9.63 -31.08 -12.52
N GLU A 84 -10.27 -30.04 -11.97
CA GLU A 84 -9.87 -29.38 -10.73
C GLU A 84 -11.09 -29.09 -9.87
N ARG A 85 -11.08 -29.56 -8.62
CA ARG A 85 -12.09 -29.22 -7.63
C ARG A 85 -11.63 -28.01 -6.84
N THR A 86 -12.49 -27.01 -6.70
CA THR A 86 -12.18 -25.81 -5.92
C THR A 86 -12.42 -26.07 -4.44
N VAL A 87 -11.38 -25.87 -3.63
CA VAL A 87 -11.43 -25.94 -2.16
C VAL A 87 -11.13 -24.54 -1.62
N LYS A 88 -11.88 -24.13 -0.60
CA LYS A 88 -11.60 -22.89 0.13
C LYS A 88 -11.00 -23.19 1.49
N TYR A 89 -9.87 -22.59 1.78
CA TYR A 89 -9.26 -22.59 3.11
C TYR A 89 -9.73 -21.41 3.96
N PHE A 90 -10.15 -20.32 3.33
CA PHE A 90 -10.87 -19.21 3.95
C PHE A 90 -12.22 -19.06 3.29
N ASP A 91 -13.26 -18.78 4.07
CA ASP A 91 -14.62 -18.64 3.56
C ASP A 91 -14.81 -17.33 2.81
N GLU A 92 -14.18 -16.26 3.34
CA GLU A 92 -14.20 -14.93 2.75
C GLU A 92 -12.77 -14.43 2.51
N LEU A 93 -12.56 -13.87 1.33
CA LEU A 93 -11.32 -13.21 0.91
C LEU A 93 -11.64 -11.76 0.56
N GLY A 94 -11.16 -10.83 1.37
CA GLY A 94 -11.34 -9.39 1.16
C GLY A 94 -10.08 -8.68 0.69
N ALA A 95 -10.28 -7.50 0.11
CA ALA A 95 -9.22 -6.51 -0.06
C ALA A 95 -9.69 -5.16 0.46
N MET A 96 -8.78 -4.32 0.96
CA MET A 96 -9.07 -2.96 1.36
C MET A 96 -8.29 -1.98 0.49
N PHE A 97 -8.99 -1.07 -0.14
CA PHE A 97 -8.43 0.05 -0.89
C PHE A 97 -8.40 1.28 0.00
N ASP A 98 -7.19 1.82 0.25
CA ASP A 98 -7.05 3.12 0.90
C ASP A 98 -7.31 4.24 -0.11
N LEU A 99 -8.42 4.93 0.08
CA LEU A 99 -8.89 6.02 -0.76
C LEU A 99 -8.74 7.38 -0.09
N SER A 100 -8.07 7.42 1.07
CA SER A 100 -7.98 8.60 1.93
C SER A 100 -6.59 9.25 1.95
N ARG A 101 -5.51 8.50 1.68
CA ARG A 101 -4.14 9.02 1.68
C ARG A 101 -3.75 9.57 0.31
N ASN A 102 -4.49 10.57 -0.16
CA ASN A 102 -4.35 11.32 -1.42
C ASN A 102 -4.76 10.55 -2.68
N ASN A 103 -4.45 9.25 -2.78
CA ASN A 103 -4.69 8.44 -3.97
C ASN A 103 -6.14 7.91 -4.00
N VAL A 104 -7.08 8.71 -4.52
CA VAL A 104 -8.48 8.30 -4.70
C VAL A 104 -8.63 7.61 -6.06
N ILE A 105 -8.84 6.30 -6.07
CA ILE A 105 -8.99 5.51 -7.29
C ILE A 105 -10.22 6.02 -8.09
N SER A 106 -10.08 6.21 -9.41
CA SER A 106 -11.21 6.58 -10.27
C SER A 106 -12.20 5.42 -10.44
N VAL A 107 -13.43 5.69 -10.85
CA VAL A 107 -14.42 4.63 -11.12
C VAL A 107 -13.90 3.65 -12.17
N GLU A 108 -13.25 4.15 -13.22
CA GLU A 108 -12.67 3.34 -14.29
C GLU A 108 -11.47 2.51 -13.78
N GLY A 109 -10.59 3.10 -12.95
CA GLY A 109 -9.50 2.39 -12.28
C GLY A 109 -10.02 1.26 -11.39
N PHE A 110 -11.05 1.57 -10.58
CA PHE A 110 -11.72 0.57 -9.74
C PHE A 110 -12.29 -0.59 -10.57
N GLN A 111 -12.95 -0.33 -11.67
CA GLN A 111 -13.48 -1.36 -12.57
C GLN A 111 -12.37 -2.28 -13.10
N GLY A 112 -11.20 -1.69 -13.44
CA GLY A 112 -10.01 -2.44 -13.86
C GLY A 112 -9.50 -3.39 -12.77
N PHE A 113 -9.52 -2.99 -11.50
CA PHE A 113 -9.21 -3.87 -10.38
C PHE A 113 -10.25 -4.98 -10.22
N MET A 114 -11.55 -4.65 -10.26
CA MET A 114 -12.63 -5.63 -10.05
C MET A 114 -12.54 -6.81 -11.01
N ARG A 115 -12.24 -6.58 -12.28
CA ARG A 115 -12.08 -7.65 -13.27
C ARG A 115 -10.96 -8.63 -12.90
N LYS A 116 -9.83 -8.12 -12.43
CA LYS A 116 -8.68 -8.93 -11.98
C LYS A 116 -9.01 -9.68 -10.69
N LEU A 117 -9.56 -8.98 -9.69
CA LEU A 117 -9.92 -9.56 -8.40
C LEU A 117 -11.02 -10.62 -8.52
N ALA A 118 -11.93 -10.48 -9.47
CA ALA A 118 -12.91 -11.53 -9.78
C ALA A 118 -12.23 -12.83 -10.24
N LEU A 119 -11.26 -12.75 -11.18
CA LEU A 119 -10.51 -13.91 -11.63
C LEU A 119 -9.63 -14.51 -10.52
N MET A 120 -9.18 -13.69 -9.55
CA MET A 120 -8.47 -14.14 -8.35
C MET A 120 -9.42 -14.80 -7.32
N GLY A 121 -10.74 -14.49 -7.37
CA GLY A 121 -11.75 -15.07 -6.48
C GLY A 121 -12.00 -14.27 -5.21
N TYR A 122 -11.81 -12.96 -5.21
CA TYR A 122 -12.15 -12.07 -4.11
C TYR A 122 -13.66 -12.01 -3.88
N THR A 123 -14.10 -11.97 -2.62
CA THR A 123 -15.50 -12.01 -2.23
C THR A 123 -16.04 -10.65 -1.79
N TYR A 124 -15.20 -9.80 -1.22
CA TYR A 124 -15.60 -8.45 -0.80
C TYR A 124 -14.44 -7.45 -0.88
N ILE A 125 -14.78 -6.16 -0.88
CA ILE A 125 -13.82 -5.04 -0.87
C ILE A 125 -14.24 -4.03 0.18
N PHE A 126 -13.32 -3.66 1.08
CA PHE A 126 -13.43 -2.48 1.92
C PHE A 126 -12.99 -1.24 1.15
N LEU A 127 -13.84 -0.23 1.09
CA LEU A 127 -13.49 1.10 0.61
C LEU A 127 -13.15 1.98 1.83
N TYR A 128 -11.86 2.13 2.14
CA TYR A 128 -11.41 2.95 3.26
C TYR A 128 -11.41 4.42 2.86
N MET A 129 -12.36 5.19 3.37
CA MET A 129 -12.73 6.50 2.82
C MET A 129 -12.56 7.68 3.77
N GLU A 130 -12.21 7.54 5.03
CA GLU A 130 -12.18 8.67 6.00
C GLU A 130 -13.22 9.78 5.69
N ASP A 131 -12.82 10.78 4.87
CA ASP A 131 -13.66 11.88 4.41
C ASP A 131 -13.85 11.94 2.87
N THR A 132 -13.46 10.89 2.12
CA THR A 132 -13.48 10.93 0.64
C THR A 132 -14.81 10.46 0.01
N TYR A 133 -15.94 10.81 0.63
CA TYR A 133 -17.30 10.63 0.09
C TYR A 133 -18.19 11.83 0.41
N GLU A 134 -19.23 12.05 -0.39
CA GLU A 134 -20.15 13.18 -0.20
C GLU A 134 -21.10 12.95 0.97
N VAL A 135 -21.21 13.97 1.82
CA VAL A 135 -22.23 14.10 2.86
C VAL A 135 -22.93 15.44 2.62
N GLU A 136 -24.19 15.41 2.20
CA GLU A 136 -24.94 16.60 1.74
C GLU A 136 -24.96 17.71 2.80
N GLU A 137 -25.17 17.36 4.06
CA GLU A 137 -25.26 18.31 5.16
C GLU A 137 -23.92 18.86 5.62
N LEU A 138 -22.78 18.27 5.15
CA LEU A 138 -21.42 18.57 5.60
C LEU A 138 -20.52 19.01 4.42
N PRO A 139 -20.67 20.20 3.87
CA PRO A 139 -19.97 20.62 2.62
C PRO A 139 -18.44 20.63 2.74
N TYR A 140 -17.87 20.76 3.93
CA TYR A 140 -16.42 20.69 4.17
C TYR A 140 -15.89 19.24 4.37
N PHE A 141 -16.78 18.25 4.47
CA PHE A 141 -16.38 16.85 4.54
C PHE A 141 -15.84 16.41 3.18
N GLY A 142 -14.58 16.00 3.11
CA GLY A 142 -13.87 15.68 1.88
C GLY A 142 -13.69 16.84 0.89
N TYR A 143 -13.80 18.08 1.36
CA TYR A 143 -13.65 19.25 0.49
C TYR A 143 -12.27 19.28 -0.19
N ARG A 144 -12.26 19.26 -1.52
CA ARG A 144 -11.07 19.18 -2.39
C ARG A 144 -10.19 17.94 -2.20
N ARG A 145 -10.75 16.85 -1.68
CA ARG A 145 -10.06 15.59 -1.43
C ARG A 145 -10.34 14.50 -2.49
N GLY A 146 -10.97 14.86 -3.61
CA GLY A 146 -11.33 13.87 -4.64
C GLY A 146 -12.49 12.95 -4.24
N ARG A 147 -13.31 13.35 -3.26
CA ARG A 147 -14.43 12.58 -2.74
C ARG A 147 -15.33 12.01 -3.83
N TYR A 148 -15.88 10.84 -3.58
CA TYR A 148 -16.88 10.22 -4.45
C TYR A 148 -18.24 10.85 -4.25
N THR A 149 -18.99 10.98 -5.34
CA THR A 149 -20.43 11.25 -5.30
C THR A 149 -21.19 9.97 -4.93
N GLN A 150 -22.44 10.12 -4.48
CA GLN A 150 -23.33 9.00 -4.22
C GLN A 150 -23.57 8.14 -5.48
N GLU A 151 -23.63 8.79 -6.66
CA GLU A 151 -23.77 8.11 -7.95
C GLU A 151 -22.51 7.30 -8.31
N GLU A 152 -21.30 7.85 -8.12
CA GLU A 152 -20.05 7.13 -8.35
C GLU A 152 -19.99 5.85 -7.50
N LEU A 153 -20.29 5.95 -6.18
CA LEU A 153 -20.29 4.81 -5.28
C LEU A 153 -21.33 3.77 -5.65
N SER A 154 -22.55 4.19 -6.03
CA SER A 154 -23.59 3.26 -6.49
C SER A 154 -23.23 2.53 -7.79
N ARG A 155 -22.53 3.22 -8.71
CA ARG A 155 -22.00 2.60 -9.94
C ARG A 155 -20.90 1.59 -9.62
N MET A 156 -20.01 1.89 -8.67
CA MET A 156 -18.96 0.97 -8.23
C MET A 156 -19.58 -0.27 -7.59
N ASP A 157 -20.57 -0.10 -6.71
CA ASP A 157 -21.28 -1.21 -6.05
C ASP A 157 -22.02 -2.10 -7.06
N ALA A 158 -22.73 -1.51 -8.01
CA ALA A 158 -23.42 -2.26 -9.07
C ALA A 158 -22.44 -3.08 -9.91
N TYR A 159 -21.30 -2.47 -10.28
CA TYR A 159 -20.27 -3.13 -11.08
C TYR A 159 -19.61 -4.31 -10.34
N ALA A 160 -19.23 -4.13 -9.08
CA ALA A 160 -18.65 -5.20 -8.27
C ALA A 160 -19.60 -6.39 -8.09
N ALA A 161 -20.88 -6.13 -7.91
CA ALA A 161 -21.89 -7.17 -7.77
C ALA A 161 -22.15 -8.00 -9.03
N ASP A 162 -21.86 -7.48 -10.23
CA ASP A 162 -21.89 -8.28 -11.45
C ASP A 162 -20.88 -9.44 -11.37
N TYR A 163 -19.76 -9.24 -10.66
CA TYR A 163 -18.74 -10.26 -10.39
C TYR A 163 -18.99 -11.07 -9.12
N GLY A 164 -20.03 -10.74 -8.33
CA GLY A 164 -20.30 -11.38 -7.04
C GLY A 164 -19.44 -10.84 -5.91
N ILE A 165 -18.79 -9.69 -6.08
CA ILE A 165 -17.98 -9.02 -5.07
C ILE A 165 -18.85 -8.01 -4.31
N GLU A 166 -18.84 -8.10 -2.98
CA GLU A 166 -19.56 -7.17 -2.10
C GLU A 166 -18.68 -5.95 -1.81
N LEU A 167 -19.22 -4.75 -1.98
CA LEU A 167 -18.54 -3.53 -1.51
C LEU A 167 -19.04 -3.16 -0.12
N ILE A 168 -18.09 -2.92 0.78
CA ILE A 168 -18.36 -2.59 2.17
C ILE A 168 -17.69 -1.23 2.47
N PRO A 169 -18.48 -0.21 2.88
CA PRO A 169 -17.89 1.05 3.31
C PRO A 169 -17.02 0.83 4.56
N CYS A 170 -15.80 1.38 4.53
CA CYS A 170 -14.89 1.44 5.66
C CYS A 170 -14.60 2.91 5.94
N ILE A 171 -15.12 3.42 7.06
CA ILE A 171 -15.06 4.83 7.42
C ILE A 171 -14.42 5.02 8.78
N GLN A 172 -14.23 6.26 9.18
CA GLN A 172 -13.73 6.61 10.50
C GLN A 172 -14.82 7.26 11.35
N THR A 173 -15.03 6.73 12.55
CA THR A 173 -16.06 7.21 13.45
C THR A 173 -15.53 7.72 14.81
N LEU A 174 -14.19 7.74 15.02
CA LEU A 174 -13.56 8.24 16.23
C LEU A 174 -12.22 8.92 15.97
N GLY A 175 -11.20 8.17 15.50
CA GLY A 175 -9.86 8.65 15.13
C GLY A 175 -9.74 9.01 13.64
N HIS A 176 -8.53 9.33 13.17
CA HIS A 176 -8.17 9.57 11.76
C HIS A 176 -9.07 10.58 11.02
N LEU A 177 -9.59 11.59 11.73
CA LEU A 177 -10.47 12.62 11.16
C LEU A 177 -9.80 13.98 11.02
N GLU A 178 -8.47 14.07 11.11
CA GLU A 178 -7.73 15.33 11.06
C GLU A 178 -8.00 16.15 9.79
N LYS A 179 -8.31 15.50 8.66
CA LYS A 179 -8.59 16.20 7.39
C LYS A 179 -9.90 16.97 7.44
N TYR A 180 -10.89 16.47 8.18
CA TYR A 180 -12.14 17.19 8.45
C TYR A 180 -12.04 18.09 9.69
N LEU A 181 -11.47 17.60 10.80
CA LEU A 181 -11.39 18.34 12.06
C LEU A 181 -10.49 19.59 12.03
N ARG A 182 -9.71 19.78 10.98
CA ARG A 182 -8.96 21.02 10.73
C ARG A 182 -9.85 22.22 10.39
N TRP A 183 -11.07 21.96 9.90
CA TRP A 183 -11.97 23.05 9.51
C TRP A 183 -12.64 23.67 10.74
N PRO A 184 -12.74 25.00 10.85
CA PRO A 184 -13.37 25.67 11.99
C PRO A 184 -14.80 25.21 12.28
N VAL A 185 -15.56 24.82 11.25
CA VAL A 185 -16.92 24.30 11.38
C VAL A 185 -16.98 23.02 12.23
N ALA A 186 -15.92 22.24 12.31
CA ALA A 186 -15.83 21.02 13.11
C ALA A 186 -15.46 21.25 14.58
N ALA A 187 -15.20 22.48 14.99
CA ALA A 187 -14.81 22.79 16.39
C ALA A 187 -15.74 22.22 17.47
N PRO A 188 -17.08 22.18 17.31
CA PRO A 188 -17.98 21.61 18.31
C PRO A 188 -17.80 20.10 18.55
N ILE A 189 -17.33 19.35 17.54
CA ILE A 189 -17.17 17.89 17.61
C ILE A 189 -15.71 17.45 17.78
N LYS A 190 -14.78 18.38 17.95
CA LYS A 190 -13.34 18.10 18.00
C LYS A 190 -12.87 17.94 19.45
N ASP A 191 -12.30 16.79 19.78
CA ASP A 191 -11.55 16.60 21.04
C ASP A 191 -10.09 17.02 20.87
N THR A 192 -9.35 16.30 20.02
CA THR A 192 -7.97 16.60 19.64
C THR A 192 -7.89 16.95 18.14
N THR A 193 -6.70 17.02 17.56
CA THR A 193 -6.51 17.31 16.13
C THR A 193 -7.13 16.25 15.21
N SER A 194 -7.23 14.99 15.65
CA SER A 194 -7.68 13.84 14.87
C SER A 194 -8.83 13.07 15.49
N VAL A 195 -9.22 13.36 16.73
CA VAL A 195 -10.19 12.55 17.50
C VAL A 195 -11.45 13.36 17.80
N LEU A 196 -12.61 12.71 17.68
CA LEU A 196 -13.92 13.29 17.99
C LEU A 196 -14.16 13.50 19.49
N LEU A 197 -14.92 14.53 19.82
CA LEU A 197 -15.38 14.82 21.16
C LEU A 197 -16.53 13.87 21.54
N VAL A 198 -16.22 12.86 22.35
CA VAL A 198 -17.19 11.87 22.80
C VAL A 198 -18.25 12.51 23.73
N GLY A 199 -19.49 12.12 23.57
CA GLY A 199 -20.62 12.55 24.39
C GLY A 199 -21.23 13.90 24.00
N ALA A 200 -20.68 14.63 23.02
CA ALA A 200 -21.29 15.85 22.51
C ALA A 200 -22.50 15.50 21.61
N PRO A 201 -23.65 16.20 21.76
CA PRO A 201 -24.83 15.98 20.90
C PRO A 201 -24.48 16.19 19.42
N GLU A 202 -23.65 17.17 19.11
CA GLU A 202 -23.19 17.50 17.76
C GLU A 202 -22.37 16.35 17.15
N THR A 203 -21.61 15.63 17.98
CA THR A 203 -20.88 14.42 17.53
C THR A 203 -21.84 13.30 17.11
N ARG A 204 -22.94 13.09 17.87
CA ARG A 204 -23.96 12.10 17.50
C ARG A 204 -24.63 12.43 16.15
N GLU A 205 -24.99 13.68 15.95
CA GLU A 205 -25.62 14.11 14.68
C GLU A 205 -24.64 14.02 13.49
N PHE A 206 -23.39 14.42 13.70
CA PHE A 206 -22.32 14.25 12.72
C PHE A 206 -22.19 12.78 12.30
N LEU A 207 -22.08 11.87 13.28
CA LEU A 207 -21.94 10.42 13.03
C LEU A 207 -23.16 9.86 12.33
N ARG A 208 -24.38 10.29 12.67
CA ARG A 208 -25.60 9.90 11.98
C ARG A 208 -25.55 10.30 10.51
N SER A 209 -25.12 11.52 10.19
CA SER A 209 -25.01 12.01 8.82
C SER A 209 -23.97 11.24 8.01
N ILE A 210 -22.75 11.02 8.55
CA ILE A 210 -21.70 10.29 7.82
C ILE A 210 -22.03 8.80 7.65
N LEU A 211 -22.62 8.14 8.65
CA LEU A 211 -23.05 6.73 8.53
C LEU A 211 -24.11 6.56 7.45
N LYS A 212 -25.14 7.43 7.47
CA LYS A 212 -26.19 7.40 6.46
C LYS A 212 -25.65 7.63 5.05
N ALA A 213 -24.79 8.63 4.88
CA ALA A 213 -24.20 8.95 3.58
C ALA A 213 -23.24 7.84 3.08
N ALA A 214 -22.44 7.26 3.99
CA ALA A 214 -21.49 6.20 3.65
C ALA A 214 -22.18 4.89 3.22
N THR A 215 -23.38 4.61 3.73
CA THR A 215 -24.06 3.30 3.49
C THR A 215 -25.14 3.35 2.43
N ALA A 216 -25.73 4.52 2.17
CA ALA A 216 -26.84 4.68 1.21
C ALA A 216 -26.54 4.15 -0.21
N PRO A 217 -25.33 4.31 -0.79
CA PRO A 217 -25.06 3.84 -2.14
C PRO A 217 -24.81 2.33 -2.27
N PHE A 218 -24.64 1.60 -1.15
CA PHE A 218 -24.23 0.20 -1.14
C PHE A 218 -25.38 -0.75 -0.84
N ARG A 219 -25.33 -1.94 -1.44
CA ARG A 219 -26.23 -3.05 -1.16
C ARG A 219 -25.89 -3.81 0.12
N SER A 220 -24.64 -3.69 0.58
CA SER A 220 -24.19 -4.30 1.81
C SER A 220 -24.85 -3.67 3.03
N SER A 221 -25.22 -4.49 4.01
CA SER A 221 -25.54 -4.04 5.37
C SER A 221 -24.30 -3.99 6.27
N ARG A 222 -23.17 -4.54 5.82
CA ARG A 222 -21.91 -4.50 6.56
C ARG A 222 -21.29 -3.12 6.49
N ILE A 223 -20.64 -2.69 7.60
CA ILE A 223 -19.86 -1.45 7.67
C ILE A 223 -18.66 -1.63 8.58
N HIS A 224 -17.50 -1.13 8.15
CA HIS A 224 -16.33 -0.99 9.01
C HIS A 224 -16.28 0.44 9.54
N LEU A 225 -16.33 0.57 10.87
CA LEU A 225 -16.45 1.85 11.58
C LEU A 225 -15.11 2.52 11.91
N GLY A 226 -13.99 1.88 11.60
CA GLY A 226 -12.66 2.36 11.96
C GLY A 226 -12.39 2.23 13.45
N MET A 227 -12.24 3.36 14.14
CA MET A 227 -11.98 3.53 15.58
C MET A 227 -10.57 3.12 16.03
N ASP A 228 -9.64 2.92 15.09
CA ASP A 228 -8.24 2.65 15.37
C ASP A 228 -7.48 3.91 15.78
N GLU A 229 -6.39 3.71 16.48
CA GLU A 229 -5.35 4.71 16.76
C GLU A 229 -5.90 6.08 17.24
N ALA A 230 -6.97 6.07 18.05
CA ALA A 230 -7.54 7.30 18.61
C ALA A 230 -6.59 7.91 19.69
N TRP A 231 -5.40 8.32 19.24
CA TRP A 231 -4.35 8.87 20.09
C TRP A 231 -4.82 10.12 20.81
N GLY A 232 -4.63 10.15 22.13
CA GLY A 232 -5.09 11.26 22.97
C GLY A 232 -6.60 11.32 23.18
N LEU A 233 -7.33 10.22 22.99
CA LEU A 233 -8.75 10.12 23.30
C LEU A 233 -9.03 10.61 24.73
N GLY A 234 -9.87 11.63 24.85
CA GLY A 234 -10.25 12.22 26.12
C GLY A 234 -9.22 13.18 26.73
N SER A 235 -8.15 13.56 25.99
CA SER A 235 -7.10 14.46 26.51
C SER A 235 -7.24 15.92 26.08
N GLY A 236 -8.15 16.22 25.17
CA GLY A 236 -8.39 17.55 24.62
C GLY A 236 -9.58 18.29 25.26
N GLN A 237 -10.56 18.66 24.44
CA GLN A 237 -11.78 19.32 24.92
C GLN A 237 -12.59 18.45 25.89
N TYR A 238 -12.53 17.12 25.72
CA TYR A 238 -13.19 16.19 26.65
C TYR A 238 -12.68 16.39 28.07
N LEU A 239 -11.34 16.40 28.28
CA LEU A 239 -10.73 16.63 29.58
C LEU A 239 -11.16 17.97 30.17
N ALA A 240 -11.16 19.04 29.36
CA ALA A 240 -11.52 20.38 29.81
C ALA A 240 -12.98 20.50 30.26
N LYS A 241 -13.89 19.75 29.62
CA LYS A 241 -15.34 19.80 29.88
C LYS A 241 -15.79 18.81 30.97
N ASN A 242 -15.22 17.60 30.97
CA ASN A 242 -15.74 16.45 31.71
C ASN A 242 -14.78 15.95 32.81
N GLY A 243 -13.53 16.44 32.84
CA GLY A 243 -12.50 15.91 33.73
C GLY A 243 -11.90 14.60 33.16
N TYR A 244 -10.97 14.02 33.92
CA TYR A 244 -10.30 12.77 33.52
C TYR A 244 -11.23 11.56 33.59
N LYS A 245 -11.19 10.73 32.57
CA LYS A 245 -11.82 9.40 32.49
C LYS A 245 -10.88 8.45 31.75
N PRO A 246 -10.75 7.18 32.15
CA PRO A 246 -9.92 6.20 31.42
C PRO A 246 -10.36 6.06 29.94
N SER A 247 -9.40 5.97 29.03
CA SER A 247 -9.65 5.91 27.58
C SER A 247 -10.57 4.76 27.17
N LEU A 248 -10.44 3.58 27.81
CA LEU A 248 -11.31 2.43 27.54
C LEU A 248 -12.77 2.69 27.91
N GLU A 249 -13.03 3.45 28.96
CA GLU A 249 -14.40 3.82 29.34
C GLU A 249 -14.99 4.86 28.37
N ILE A 250 -14.17 5.81 27.91
CA ILE A 250 -14.59 6.79 26.89
C ILE A 250 -14.89 6.06 25.56
N LEU A 251 -14.02 5.12 25.17
CA LEU A 251 -14.22 4.29 23.98
C LEU A 251 -15.53 3.50 24.08
N ARG A 252 -15.80 2.87 25.23
CA ARG A 252 -17.05 2.12 25.46
C ARG A 252 -18.27 3.00 25.28
N ASP A 253 -18.31 4.15 25.93
CA ASP A 253 -19.47 5.08 25.86
C ASP A 253 -19.69 5.54 24.39
N HIS A 254 -18.58 5.77 23.65
CA HIS A 254 -18.65 6.14 22.25
C HIS A 254 -19.18 4.99 21.38
N LEU A 255 -18.62 3.80 21.57
CA LEU A 255 -19.00 2.60 20.82
C LEU A 255 -20.48 2.23 21.04
N GLU A 256 -20.98 2.29 22.28
CA GLU A 256 -22.40 2.08 22.59
C GLU A 256 -23.30 3.02 21.75
N MET A 257 -22.98 4.30 21.70
CA MET A 257 -23.72 5.29 20.92
C MET A 257 -23.64 5.02 19.41
N VAL A 258 -22.46 4.64 18.88
CA VAL A 258 -22.31 4.32 17.43
C VAL A 258 -23.07 3.05 17.07
N ILE A 259 -23.05 2.03 17.93
CA ILE A 259 -23.80 0.79 17.72
C ILE A 259 -25.32 1.03 17.77
N GLU A 260 -25.80 1.96 18.61
CA GLU A 260 -27.22 2.39 18.54
C GLU A 260 -27.55 2.97 17.17
N LEU A 261 -26.71 3.84 16.61
CA LEU A 261 -26.89 4.39 15.27
C LEU A 261 -26.85 3.30 14.19
N CYS A 262 -25.98 2.30 14.33
CA CYS A 262 -25.93 1.16 13.41
C CYS A 262 -27.24 0.34 13.47
N ARG A 263 -27.81 0.12 14.67
CA ARG A 263 -29.10 -0.58 14.82
C ARG A 263 -30.24 0.21 14.17
N GLU A 264 -30.27 1.56 14.38
CA GLU A 264 -31.26 2.44 13.72
C GLU A 264 -31.22 2.30 12.17
N LEU A 265 -30.01 2.08 11.61
CA LEU A 265 -29.76 1.95 10.17
C LEU A 265 -29.73 0.49 9.67
N SER A 266 -29.97 -0.50 10.56
CA SER A 266 -29.90 -1.95 10.25
C SER A 266 -28.56 -2.40 9.67
N LEU A 267 -27.44 -1.91 10.23
CA LEU A 267 -26.08 -2.22 9.82
C LEU A 267 -25.47 -3.31 10.68
N ASP A 268 -24.58 -4.14 10.07
CA ASP A 268 -23.73 -5.14 10.71
C ASP A 268 -22.30 -4.56 10.86
N PRO A 269 -21.95 -4.08 12.08
CA PRO A 269 -20.74 -3.31 12.29
C PRO A 269 -19.50 -4.16 12.54
N MET A 270 -18.34 -3.64 12.11
CA MET A 270 -17.02 -4.11 12.47
C MET A 270 -16.07 -2.94 12.77
N ILE A 271 -15.06 -3.16 13.61
CA ILE A 271 -14.05 -2.15 13.97
C ILE A 271 -12.66 -2.77 14.00
N TRP A 272 -11.63 -1.93 13.88
CA TRP A 272 -10.27 -2.32 14.23
C TRP A 272 -10.17 -2.65 15.71
N SER A 273 -9.37 -3.66 16.06
CA SER A 273 -9.35 -4.20 17.43
C SER A 273 -8.34 -3.54 18.36
N ASP A 274 -7.43 -2.73 17.84
CA ASP A 274 -6.27 -2.21 18.59
C ASP A 274 -6.62 -1.42 19.85
N MET A 275 -7.70 -0.63 19.81
CA MET A 275 -8.11 0.18 20.97
C MET A 275 -8.61 -0.63 22.18
N PHE A 276 -8.90 -1.94 22.02
CA PHE A 276 -9.16 -2.83 23.15
C PHE A 276 -7.89 -3.35 23.81
N PHE A 277 -6.76 -3.35 23.09
CA PHE A 277 -5.48 -3.90 23.57
C PHE A 277 -4.50 -2.81 24.01
N ARG A 278 -4.43 -1.67 23.31
CA ARG A 278 -3.51 -0.57 23.64
C ARG A 278 -3.58 -0.07 25.08
N PRO A 279 -4.76 0.07 25.71
CA PRO A 279 -4.84 0.52 27.10
C PRO A 279 -4.41 -0.51 28.15
N LEU A 280 -4.06 -1.74 27.74
CA LEU A 280 -3.73 -2.85 28.66
C LEU A 280 -2.29 -2.82 29.18
N ASN A 281 -1.43 -2.04 28.54
CA ASN A 281 -0.04 -1.92 28.94
C ASN A 281 0.40 -0.44 28.93
N GLU A 282 1.46 -0.13 29.69
CA GLU A 282 1.95 1.26 29.85
C GLU A 282 2.53 1.82 28.54
N SER A 283 3.05 0.97 27.66
CA SER A 283 3.62 1.38 26.38
C SER A 283 2.56 1.71 25.32
N GLY A 284 1.31 1.25 25.51
CA GLY A 284 0.26 1.34 24.49
C GLY A 284 0.50 0.39 23.30
N ASP A 285 1.34 -0.63 23.48
CA ASP A 285 1.68 -1.59 22.43
C ASP A 285 0.50 -2.51 22.11
N TYR A 286 0.03 -2.42 20.87
CA TYR A 286 -1.02 -3.29 20.35
C TYR A 286 -0.56 -4.76 20.23
N TYR A 287 0.71 -4.97 19.96
CA TYR A 287 1.30 -6.29 19.71
C TYR A 287 1.93 -6.93 20.94
N ASP A 288 1.64 -6.41 22.14
CA ASP A 288 2.08 -7.05 23.38
C ASP A 288 1.57 -8.50 23.45
N GLN A 289 2.49 -9.44 23.58
CA GLN A 289 2.22 -10.87 23.61
C GLN A 289 2.01 -11.42 25.03
N SER A 290 2.11 -10.58 26.06
CA SER A 290 1.92 -10.98 27.46
C SER A 290 0.49 -11.48 27.70
N PRO A 291 0.27 -12.51 28.53
CA PRO A 291 -1.07 -12.96 28.89
C PRO A 291 -1.91 -11.85 29.51
N ILE A 292 -3.18 -11.77 29.14
CA ILE A 292 -4.12 -10.83 29.75
C ILE A 292 -4.74 -11.47 30.99
N GLU A 293 -4.80 -10.76 32.12
CA GLU A 293 -5.46 -11.24 33.33
C GLU A 293 -6.94 -11.50 33.08
N GLU A 294 -7.50 -12.58 33.64
CA GLU A 294 -8.90 -12.97 33.40
C GLU A 294 -9.90 -11.88 33.74
N LYS A 295 -9.68 -11.16 34.86
CA LYS A 295 -10.53 -10.04 35.24
C LYS A 295 -10.56 -8.93 34.17
N THR A 296 -9.41 -8.67 33.54
CA THR A 296 -9.28 -7.67 32.46
C THR A 296 -9.96 -8.18 31.20
N LEU A 297 -9.80 -9.45 30.85
CA LEU A 297 -10.51 -10.11 29.75
C LEU A 297 -12.03 -9.99 29.90
N GLU A 298 -12.56 -10.27 31.10
CA GLU A 298 -13.99 -10.14 31.38
C GLU A 298 -14.49 -8.70 31.18
N GLN A 299 -13.70 -7.70 31.60
CA GLN A 299 -14.02 -6.28 31.40
C GLN A 299 -14.05 -5.90 29.92
N ILE A 300 -13.07 -6.36 29.13
CA ILE A 300 -13.03 -6.11 27.69
C ILE A 300 -14.21 -6.79 26.99
N ARG A 301 -14.44 -8.09 27.28
CA ARG A 301 -15.59 -8.82 26.72
C ARG A 301 -16.91 -8.10 26.99
N ALA A 302 -17.10 -7.60 28.21
CA ALA A 302 -18.29 -6.82 28.57
C ALA A 302 -18.38 -5.46 27.85
N SER A 303 -17.28 -4.98 27.28
CA SER A 303 -17.23 -3.73 26.51
C SER A 303 -17.45 -3.94 25.02
N ILE A 304 -17.47 -5.18 24.54
CA ILE A 304 -17.73 -5.53 23.14
C ILE A 304 -19.23 -5.77 22.94
N PRO A 305 -19.93 -4.93 22.18
CA PRO A 305 -21.34 -5.14 21.89
C PRO A 305 -21.60 -6.46 21.14
N GLU A 306 -22.75 -7.08 21.43
CA GLU A 306 -23.19 -8.27 20.69
C GLU A 306 -23.32 -7.98 19.19
N GLY A 307 -22.80 -8.88 18.36
CA GLY A 307 -22.82 -8.77 16.90
C GLY A 307 -21.66 -7.99 16.30
N LEU A 308 -20.82 -7.33 17.09
CA LEU A 308 -19.65 -6.60 16.59
C LEU A 308 -18.54 -7.57 16.14
N SER A 309 -17.99 -7.35 14.94
CA SER A 309 -16.81 -8.07 14.47
C SER A 309 -15.55 -7.27 14.78
N LEU A 310 -14.49 -7.96 15.21
CA LEU A 310 -13.18 -7.37 15.44
C LEU A 310 -12.25 -7.67 14.27
N VAL A 311 -11.64 -6.62 13.73
CA VAL A 311 -10.64 -6.74 12.66
C VAL A 311 -9.26 -6.60 13.26
N TYR A 312 -8.54 -7.71 13.32
CA TYR A 312 -7.14 -7.76 13.74
C TYR A 312 -6.25 -7.42 12.56
N TRP A 313 -5.47 -6.35 12.66
CA TRP A 313 -4.52 -5.95 11.65
C TRP A 313 -3.07 -6.16 12.11
N ASP A 314 -2.27 -6.77 11.22
CA ASP A 314 -0.85 -6.96 11.45
C ASP A 314 -0.10 -7.06 10.12
N TYR A 315 0.89 -6.20 9.96
CA TYR A 315 1.67 -6.06 8.73
C TYR A 315 3.18 -6.14 8.99
N TYR A 316 3.60 -6.42 10.23
CA TYR A 316 4.95 -6.13 10.70
C TYR A 316 5.73 -7.37 11.11
N HIS A 317 5.05 -8.42 11.54
CA HIS A 317 5.69 -9.62 12.03
C HIS A 317 6.03 -10.59 10.90
N ALA A 318 7.20 -11.22 11.01
CA ALA A 318 7.70 -12.18 10.03
C ALA A 318 7.71 -13.62 10.55
N GLU A 319 7.13 -13.84 11.75
CA GLU A 319 7.08 -15.14 12.44
C GLU A 319 5.64 -15.57 12.72
N LYS A 320 5.27 -16.76 12.24
CA LYS A 320 3.92 -17.35 12.40
C LYS A 320 3.49 -17.43 13.88
N GLU A 321 4.42 -17.73 14.78
CA GLU A 321 4.16 -17.88 16.21
C GLU A 321 3.66 -16.60 16.86
N VAL A 322 4.11 -15.42 16.39
CA VAL A 322 3.63 -14.12 16.86
C VAL A 322 2.18 -13.93 16.46
N TYR A 323 1.86 -14.11 15.18
CA TYR A 323 0.47 -14.05 14.69
C TYR A 323 -0.44 -15.02 15.45
N SER A 324 0.02 -16.27 15.66
CA SER A 324 -0.76 -17.29 16.35
C SER A 324 -1.10 -16.88 17.78
N ARG A 325 -0.14 -16.30 18.55
CA ARG A 325 -0.39 -15.79 19.91
C ARG A 325 -1.35 -14.60 19.93
N LEU A 326 -1.19 -13.66 19.00
CA LEU A 326 -2.07 -12.48 18.92
C LEU A 326 -3.50 -12.88 18.48
N LEU A 327 -3.66 -13.80 17.54
CA LEU A 327 -4.95 -14.37 17.16
C LEU A 327 -5.62 -15.08 18.35
N GLU A 328 -4.86 -15.84 19.16
CA GLU A 328 -5.39 -16.46 20.38
C GLU A 328 -5.96 -15.45 21.36
N LYS A 329 -5.28 -14.30 21.56
CA LYS A 329 -5.80 -13.21 22.39
C LYS A 329 -7.13 -12.67 21.85
N HIS A 330 -7.26 -12.50 20.54
CA HIS A 330 -8.51 -12.05 19.92
C HIS A 330 -9.62 -13.10 20.10
N GLN A 331 -9.30 -14.40 19.94
CA GLN A 331 -10.25 -15.50 20.14
C GLN A 331 -10.75 -15.62 21.59
N GLN A 332 -9.99 -15.12 22.56
CA GLN A 332 -10.46 -14.99 23.94
C GLN A 332 -11.54 -13.90 24.11
N LEU A 333 -11.66 -12.95 23.17
CA LEU A 333 -12.63 -11.86 23.23
C LEU A 333 -13.91 -12.16 22.43
N THR A 334 -13.78 -12.72 21.23
CA THR A 334 -14.90 -12.99 20.31
C THR A 334 -14.53 -14.10 19.33
N ASP A 335 -15.56 -14.72 18.73
CA ASP A 335 -15.44 -15.63 17.59
C ASP A 335 -15.59 -14.90 16.23
N ARG A 336 -16.03 -13.63 16.23
CA ARG A 336 -16.20 -12.80 15.03
C ARG A 336 -14.92 -12.03 14.70
N ILE A 337 -13.92 -12.74 14.18
CA ILE A 337 -12.60 -12.18 13.88
C ILE A 337 -12.37 -12.15 12.37
N ILE A 338 -11.88 -11.02 11.87
CA ILE A 338 -11.35 -10.85 10.53
C ILE A 338 -9.86 -10.55 10.67
N PHE A 339 -9.01 -11.27 9.95
CA PHE A 339 -7.59 -10.95 9.89
C PHE A 339 -7.31 -10.02 8.70
N ALA A 340 -6.68 -8.89 8.96
CA ALA A 340 -6.22 -7.95 7.96
C ALA A 340 -4.68 -7.97 7.87
N GLY A 341 -4.16 -8.59 6.81
CA GLY A 341 -2.74 -8.54 6.44
C GLY A 341 -2.45 -7.41 5.46
N GLY A 342 -1.17 -7.10 5.23
CA GLY A 342 -0.76 -5.94 4.43
C GLY A 342 0.04 -6.30 3.19
N ILE A 343 -0.30 -5.64 2.08
CA ILE A 343 0.53 -5.60 0.87
C ILE A 343 1.29 -4.28 0.91
N TRP A 344 2.56 -4.33 1.23
CA TRP A 344 3.41 -3.18 1.50
C TRP A 344 3.56 -2.22 0.30
N THR A 345 2.55 -1.35 0.10
CA THR A 345 2.51 -0.28 -0.92
C THR A 345 2.63 1.12 -0.32
N TRP A 346 2.76 1.25 0.99
CA TRP A 346 2.82 2.53 1.72
C TRP A 346 4.22 2.86 2.22
N ASN A 347 4.38 4.09 2.70
CA ASN A 347 5.62 4.69 3.18
C ASN A 347 6.74 4.87 2.13
N GLY A 348 6.64 4.24 0.96
CA GLY A 348 7.64 4.25 -0.10
C GLY A 348 7.20 4.96 -1.36
N ILE A 349 8.14 5.05 -2.31
CA ILE A 349 7.90 5.42 -3.72
C ILE A 349 7.81 4.19 -4.62
N SER A 350 8.07 3.02 -4.04
CA SER A 350 7.97 1.69 -4.65
C SER A 350 7.43 0.69 -3.63
N PRO A 351 6.88 -0.46 -4.08
CA PRO A 351 6.36 -1.47 -3.16
C PRO A 351 7.49 -2.25 -2.48
N ASN A 352 7.28 -2.67 -1.23
CA ASN A 352 8.11 -3.65 -0.55
C ASN A 352 7.49 -5.06 -0.71
N GLN A 353 7.71 -5.69 -1.88
CA GLN A 353 7.13 -7.00 -2.18
C GLN A 353 7.76 -8.13 -1.35
N GLY A 354 9.04 -8.03 -1.01
CA GLY A 354 9.72 -9.03 -0.18
C GLY A 354 9.03 -9.17 1.18
N LYS A 355 8.88 -8.05 1.90
CA LYS A 355 8.14 -8.01 3.17
C LYS A 355 6.68 -8.44 3.01
N ALA A 356 6.00 -7.94 1.97
CA ALA A 356 4.60 -8.29 1.70
C ALA A 356 4.41 -9.81 1.58
N PHE A 357 5.29 -10.48 0.84
CA PHE A 357 5.26 -11.94 0.67
C PHE A 357 5.56 -12.67 1.99
N ARG A 358 6.55 -12.21 2.75
CA ARG A 358 6.94 -12.80 4.02
C ARG A 358 5.81 -12.73 5.04
N VAL A 359 5.32 -11.52 5.34
CA VAL A 359 4.28 -11.32 6.37
C VAL A 359 2.95 -11.99 6.00
N THR A 360 2.61 -12.00 4.70
CA THR A 360 1.41 -12.68 4.20
C THR A 360 1.48 -14.18 4.44
N ARG A 361 2.59 -14.82 4.09
CA ARG A 361 2.81 -16.27 4.28
C ARG A 361 2.64 -16.67 5.73
N GLU A 362 3.32 -15.97 6.63
CA GLU A 362 3.31 -16.28 8.06
C GLU A 362 1.94 -15.98 8.70
N GLY A 363 1.32 -14.84 8.37
CA GLY A 363 0.02 -14.47 8.90
C GLY A 363 -1.10 -15.41 8.46
N LEU A 364 -1.16 -15.78 7.17
CA LEU A 364 -2.19 -16.70 6.66
C LEU A 364 -1.98 -18.14 7.14
N ALA A 365 -0.73 -18.58 7.35
CA ALA A 365 -0.45 -19.87 7.97
C ALA A 365 -0.98 -19.92 9.41
N ALA A 366 -0.76 -18.86 10.20
CA ALA A 366 -1.31 -18.74 11.55
C ALA A 366 -2.85 -18.69 11.54
N CYS A 367 -3.46 -17.96 10.62
CA CYS A 367 -4.92 -17.91 10.47
C CYS A 367 -5.53 -19.29 10.25
N ARG A 368 -4.92 -20.10 9.39
CA ARG A 368 -5.38 -21.50 9.17
C ARG A 368 -5.25 -22.35 10.42
N GLU A 369 -4.10 -22.31 11.08
CA GLU A 369 -3.83 -23.05 12.29
C GLU A 369 -4.85 -22.73 13.39
N ARG A 370 -5.22 -21.44 13.50
CA ARG A 370 -6.19 -20.94 14.48
C ARG A 370 -7.64 -21.02 14.02
N GLY A 371 -7.93 -21.50 12.82
CA GLY A 371 -9.29 -21.64 12.30
C GLY A 371 -9.99 -20.32 11.95
N ILE A 372 -9.23 -19.25 11.73
CA ILE A 372 -9.77 -17.99 11.20
C ILE A 372 -10.27 -18.24 9.77
N ARG A 373 -11.50 -17.80 9.48
CA ARG A 373 -12.15 -18.09 8.20
C ARG A 373 -12.36 -16.87 7.30
N ASN A 374 -12.14 -15.66 7.82
CA ASN A 374 -12.26 -14.42 7.07
C ASN A 374 -10.92 -13.69 7.09
N VAL A 375 -10.37 -13.42 5.91
CA VAL A 375 -9.10 -12.74 5.73
C VAL A 375 -9.24 -11.59 4.73
N CYS A 376 -8.50 -10.52 4.99
CA CYS A 376 -8.48 -9.32 4.16
C CYS A 376 -7.04 -8.89 3.91
N THR A 377 -6.73 -8.47 2.71
CA THR A 377 -5.47 -7.80 2.41
C THR A 377 -5.66 -6.30 2.34
N THR A 378 -4.74 -5.52 2.92
CA THR A 378 -4.79 -4.06 2.91
C THR A 378 -3.73 -3.48 2.00
N MET A 379 -4.07 -2.43 1.25
CA MET A 379 -3.13 -1.62 0.47
C MET A 379 -3.21 -0.16 0.94
N TRP A 380 -2.46 0.14 2.00
CA TRP A 380 -2.39 1.49 2.53
C TRP A 380 -1.60 2.44 1.61
N GLY A 381 -1.89 3.74 1.72
CA GLY A 381 -1.23 4.81 0.99
C GLY A 381 -0.51 5.82 1.89
N ASP A 382 -0.17 5.45 3.11
CA ASP A 382 0.46 6.33 4.08
C ASP A 382 1.68 7.04 3.51
N ASN A 383 1.90 8.25 4.01
CA ASN A 383 3.01 9.12 3.63
C ASN A 383 3.01 9.49 2.12
N GLY A 384 1.81 9.80 1.60
CA GLY A 384 1.67 10.50 0.32
C GLY A 384 1.00 9.73 -0.82
N GLY A 385 0.81 8.41 -0.69
CA GLY A 385 0.25 7.58 -1.75
C GLY A 385 1.14 7.54 -3.00
N GLU A 386 2.46 7.54 -2.82
CA GLU A 386 3.42 7.70 -3.91
C GLU A 386 3.61 6.43 -4.75
N THR A 387 3.49 5.26 -4.13
CA THR A 387 3.53 3.98 -4.84
C THR A 387 2.25 3.78 -5.65
N SER A 388 2.38 3.34 -6.89
CA SER A 388 1.21 3.03 -7.73
C SER A 388 0.38 1.89 -7.13
N SER A 389 -0.95 2.08 -7.06
CA SER A 389 -1.89 1.04 -6.61
C SER A 389 -1.81 -0.26 -7.43
N LEU A 390 -1.37 -0.20 -8.69
CA LEU A 390 -1.14 -1.38 -9.53
C LEU A 390 -0.11 -2.34 -8.92
N CYS A 391 0.84 -1.83 -8.14
CA CYS A 391 1.86 -2.65 -7.47
C CYS A 391 1.27 -3.65 -6.46
N ALA A 392 0.06 -3.40 -5.95
CA ALA A 392 -0.62 -4.29 -5.01
C ALA A 392 -1.09 -5.61 -5.65
N LEU A 393 -1.27 -5.66 -6.98
CA LEU A 393 -1.89 -6.80 -7.66
C LEU A 393 -1.18 -8.13 -7.41
N ILE A 394 0.16 -8.14 -7.34
CA ILE A 394 0.91 -9.39 -7.10
C ILE A 394 0.73 -9.92 -5.66
N GLY A 395 0.67 -9.02 -4.67
CA GLY A 395 0.34 -9.37 -3.29
C GLY A 395 -1.12 -9.83 -3.14
N MET A 396 -2.05 -9.22 -3.89
CA MET A 396 -3.45 -9.69 -3.96
C MET A 396 -3.54 -11.10 -4.55
N GLN A 397 -2.75 -11.42 -5.58
CA GLN A 397 -2.71 -12.77 -6.12
C GLN A 397 -2.19 -13.78 -5.08
N LEU A 398 -1.17 -13.40 -4.29
CA LEU A 398 -0.65 -14.24 -3.22
C LEU A 398 -1.74 -14.60 -2.19
N PHE A 399 -2.49 -13.61 -1.68
CA PHE A 399 -3.61 -13.85 -0.77
C PHE A 399 -4.68 -14.75 -1.38
N ALA A 400 -4.98 -14.57 -2.67
CA ALA A 400 -5.92 -15.41 -3.38
C ALA A 400 -5.44 -16.87 -3.44
N GLU A 401 -4.19 -17.11 -3.82
CA GLU A 401 -3.67 -18.48 -3.88
C GLU A 401 -3.68 -19.16 -2.51
N TYR A 402 -3.35 -18.44 -1.43
CA TYR A 402 -3.50 -18.97 -0.06
C TYR A 402 -4.95 -19.26 0.34
N THR A 403 -5.93 -18.64 -0.30
CA THR A 403 -7.35 -18.94 -0.05
C THR A 403 -7.78 -20.24 -0.72
N TYR A 404 -7.20 -20.59 -1.86
CA TYR A 404 -7.61 -21.73 -2.68
C TYR A 404 -6.61 -22.89 -2.72
N SER A 405 -5.39 -22.70 -2.22
CA SER A 405 -4.34 -23.72 -2.07
C SER A 405 -3.83 -23.79 -0.63
N GLN A 406 -3.37 -24.96 -0.20
CA GLN A 406 -2.86 -25.13 1.17
C GLN A 406 -1.52 -24.41 1.36
N GLU A 407 -0.59 -24.64 0.48
CA GLU A 407 0.76 -24.07 0.47
C GLU A 407 1.14 -23.74 -0.97
N PRO A 408 0.66 -22.61 -1.50
CA PRO A 408 0.98 -22.25 -2.88
C PRO A 408 2.47 -21.94 -3.01
N THR A 409 3.09 -22.48 -4.03
CA THR A 409 4.46 -22.11 -4.41
C THR A 409 4.47 -20.72 -5.06
N GLN A 410 5.61 -20.06 -5.05
CA GLN A 410 5.76 -18.76 -5.74
C GLN A 410 5.50 -18.90 -7.27
N GLU A 411 5.88 -20.03 -7.87
CA GLU A 411 5.65 -20.33 -9.28
C GLU A 411 4.14 -20.38 -9.59
N GLU A 412 3.35 -21.10 -8.75
CA GLU A 412 1.88 -21.16 -8.89
C GLU A 412 1.22 -19.78 -8.74
N VAL A 413 1.72 -18.95 -7.83
CA VAL A 413 1.26 -17.56 -7.68
C VAL A 413 1.57 -16.76 -8.94
N PHE A 414 2.77 -16.90 -9.50
CA PHE A 414 3.22 -16.18 -10.67
C PHE A 414 2.48 -16.60 -11.94
N GLU A 415 2.26 -17.91 -12.12
CA GLU A 415 1.43 -18.43 -13.21
C GLU A 415 0.00 -17.90 -13.15
N SER A 416 -0.63 -17.95 -11.96
CA SER A 416 -1.98 -17.44 -11.75
C SER A 416 -2.07 -15.92 -12.00
N PHE A 417 -1.05 -15.16 -11.56
CA PHE A 417 -0.95 -13.73 -11.83
C PHE A 417 -0.87 -13.44 -13.33
N GLY A 418 -0.06 -14.23 -14.06
CA GLY A 418 0.07 -14.12 -15.51
C GLY A 418 -1.26 -14.25 -16.24
N VAL A 419 -2.17 -15.09 -15.71
CA VAL A 419 -3.53 -15.24 -16.24
C VAL A 419 -4.44 -14.10 -15.80
N CYS A 420 -4.52 -13.83 -14.48
CA CYS A 420 -5.47 -12.87 -13.90
C CYS A 420 -5.15 -11.41 -14.25
N CYS A 421 -3.87 -11.08 -14.42
CA CYS A 421 -3.41 -9.73 -14.73
C CYS A 421 -2.93 -9.55 -16.16
N ARG A 422 -2.65 -10.65 -16.89
CA ARG A 422 -2.08 -10.67 -18.24
C ARG A 422 -0.73 -9.98 -18.34
N GLU A 423 0.09 -10.13 -17.30
CA GLU A 423 1.40 -9.49 -17.14
C GLU A 423 2.42 -10.47 -16.58
N ASP A 424 3.68 -10.15 -16.74
CA ASP A 424 4.77 -10.91 -16.15
C ASP A 424 4.82 -10.68 -14.65
N ALA A 425 4.56 -11.71 -13.85
CA ALA A 425 4.58 -11.64 -12.39
C ALA A 425 5.97 -11.29 -11.85
N GLN A 426 7.05 -11.80 -12.48
CA GLN A 426 8.42 -11.48 -12.08
C GLN A 426 8.69 -9.98 -12.23
N ALA A 427 8.15 -9.34 -13.27
CA ALA A 427 8.31 -7.91 -13.47
C ALA A 427 7.67 -7.08 -12.34
N PHE A 428 6.48 -7.48 -11.85
CA PHE A 428 5.83 -6.84 -10.71
C PHE A 428 6.55 -7.12 -9.39
N TYR A 429 7.04 -8.33 -9.20
CA TYR A 429 7.80 -8.72 -8.02
C TYR A 429 9.15 -7.98 -7.95
N ASP A 430 9.81 -7.77 -9.08
CA ASP A 430 11.10 -7.08 -9.18
C ASP A 430 11.02 -5.57 -8.90
N LEU A 431 9.84 -4.97 -8.80
CA LEU A 431 9.71 -3.58 -8.32
C LEU A 431 10.22 -3.41 -6.88
N ARG A 432 10.31 -4.51 -6.11
CA ARG A 432 10.96 -4.55 -4.79
C ARG A 432 12.43 -4.13 -4.82
N LEU A 433 13.12 -4.26 -5.97
CA LEU A 433 14.52 -3.88 -6.11
C LEU A 433 14.78 -2.37 -5.93
N LEU A 434 13.74 -1.54 -5.91
CA LEU A 434 13.81 -0.14 -5.47
C LEU A 434 13.69 -0.01 -3.94
N ASP A 435 13.38 -1.08 -3.23
CA ASP A 435 13.30 -1.17 -1.77
C ASP A 435 14.44 -2.02 -1.20
N GLU A 436 14.72 -3.15 -1.80
CA GLU A 436 15.82 -4.06 -1.49
C GLU A 436 17.08 -3.69 -2.31
N ILE A 437 17.62 -2.50 -2.06
CA ILE A 437 18.85 -2.02 -2.71
C ILE A 437 20.10 -2.63 -2.03
N PRO A 438 21.30 -2.53 -2.62
CA PRO A 438 22.52 -2.99 -1.96
C PRO A 438 22.67 -2.43 -0.55
N SER A 439 23.21 -3.24 0.37
CA SER A 439 23.34 -2.92 1.80
C SER A 439 22.01 -2.75 2.55
N VAL A 440 20.91 -3.29 2.02
CA VAL A 440 19.63 -3.49 2.69
C VAL A 440 19.35 -5.00 2.73
N PRO A 441 18.94 -5.56 3.89
CA PRO A 441 18.61 -6.98 3.98
C PRO A 441 17.53 -7.41 2.99
N GLU A 442 17.60 -8.63 2.50
CA GLU A 442 16.54 -9.24 1.71
C GLU A 442 15.20 -9.18 2.47
N GLU A 443 14.10 -9.00 1.75
CA GLU A 443 12.75 -8.79 2.28
C GLU A 443 12.54 -7.45 3.00
N ASN A 444 13.56 -6.66 3.28
CA ASN A 444 13.52 -5.36 3.98
C ASN A 444 12.36 -5.24 4.98
N LEU A 445 12.49 -5.90 6.15
CA LEU A 445 11.42 -5.94 7.15
C LEU A 445 11.15 -4.58 7.83
N HIS A 446 11.94 -3.54 7.53
CA HIS A 446 11.67 -2.18 7.98
C HIS A 446 10.46 -1.55 7.25
N SER A 447 9.92 -0.48 7.81
CA SER A 447 8.79 0.27 7.23
C SER A 447 9.25 1.46 6.38
N ALA A 448 10.55 1.54 6.07
CA ALA A 448 11.12 2.61 5.28
C ALA A 448 11.57 2.10 3.91
N ASN A 449 11.50 2.98 2.92
CA ASN A 449 11.95 2.71 1.56
C ASN A 449 13.26 3.47 1.30
N PRO A 450 14.39 2.77 1.11
CA PRO A 450 15.69 3.40 0.91
C PRO A 450 15.74 4.33 -0.30
N SER A 451 15.18 3.93 -1.44
CA SER A 451 15.11 4.77 -2.63
C SER A 451 14.38 6.09 -2.37
N LYS A 452 13.44 6.14 -1.43
CA LYS A 452 12.72 7.37 -1.08
C LYS A 452 13.63 8.39 -0.40
N PHE A 453 14.45 7.98 0.56
CA PHE A 453 15.35 8.94 1.18
C PHE A 453 16.49 9.35 0.24
N LEU A 454 17.01 8.43 -0.58
CA LEU A 454 18.02 8.76 -1.61
C LEU A 454 17.46 9.76 -2.65
N LEU A 455 16.17 9.64 -3.00
CA LEU A 455 15.51 10.58 -3.90
C LEU A 455 15.38 11.98 -3.30
N TYR A 456 14.83 12.09 -2.08
CA TYR A 456 14.35 13.36 -1.54
C TYR A 456 15.32 14.08 -0.61
N GLN A 457 16.41 13.42 -0.18
CA GLN A 457 17.39 14.11 0.68
C GLN A 457 18.05 15.30 -0.02
N ASN A 458 18.35 16.34 0.77
CA ASN A 458 19.00 17.55 0.28
C ASN A 458 20.41 17.25 -0.27
N PRO A 459 20.78 17.74 -1.47
CA PRO A 459 22.07 17.43 -2.07
C PRO A 459 23.30 18.09 -1.38
N LEU A 460 23.10 19.15 -0.57
CA LEU A 460 24.21 19.82 0.15
C LEU A 460 24.37 19.31 1.59
N TYR A 461 23.31 18.95 2.27
CA TYR A 461 23.36 18.43 3.65
C TYR A 461 22.29 17.38 3.90
N GLY A 462 22.32 16.30 3.12
CA GLY A 462 21.43 15.17 3.29
C GLY A 462 21.67 14.49 4.65
N LEU A 463 20.55 14.18 5.35
CA LEU A 463 20.62 13.52 6.66
C LEU A 463 21.15 12.08 6.58
N PHE A 464 21.19 11.51 5.39
CA PHE A 464 21.59 10.13 5.13
C PHE A 464 22.95 10.01 4.42
N ASP A 465 23.61 11.12 4.09
CA ASP A 465 24.89 11.11 3.37
C ASP A 465 25.98 10.32 4.11
N ARG A 466 25.98 10.36 5.46
CA ARG A 466 26.89 9.53 6.25
C ARG A 466 26.67 8.02 6.02
N HIS A 467 25.45 7.60 5.83
CA HIS A 467 25.12 6.19 5.55
C HIS A 467 25.52 5.80 4.12
N VAL A 468 25.38 6.71 3.16
CA VAL A 468 25.85 6.51 1.78
C VAL A 468 27.38 6.41 1.77
N GLU A 469 28.10 7.30 2.50
CA GLU A 469 29.56 7.21 2.66
C GLU A 469 30.00 5.86 3.26
N ASP A 470 29.29 5.39 4.30
CA ASP A 470 29.59 4.10 4.92
C ASP A 470 29.34 2.93 3.95
N TYR A 471 28.28 2.99 3.12
CA TYR A 471 28.04 2.03 2.06
C TYR A 471 29.18 2.00 1.05
N LEU A 472 29.66 3.16 0.57
CA LEU A 472 30.76 3.27 -0.36
C LEU A 472 32.07 2.71 0.24
N LYS A 473 32.33 2.98 1.52
CA LYS A 473 33.47 2.40 2.25
C LYS A 473 33.38 0.88 2.37
N ASP A 474 32.18 0.34 2.59
CA ASP A 474 31.99 -1.11 2.66
C ASP A 474 32.18 -1.76 1.27
N ALA A 475 31.67 -1.12 0.19
CA ALA A 475 31.90 -1.57 -1.18
C ALA A 475 33.41 -1.59 -1.56
N LEU A 476 34.17 -0.56 -1.16
CA LEU A 476 35.62 -0.55 -1.34
C LEU A 476 36.31 -1.70 -0.60
N LYS A 477 35.92 -1.99 0.66
CA LYS A 477 36.48 -3.11 1.43
C LYS A 477 36.19 -4.46 0.76
N GLU A 478 34.98 -4.66 0.28
CA GLU A 478 34.58 -5.88 -0.43
C GLU A 478 35.40 -6.09 -1.70
N ALA A 479 35.76 -5.01 -2.40
CA ALA A 479 36.65 -5.03 -3.55
C ALA A 479 38.16 -5.17 -3.16
N GLY A 480 38.45 -5.31 -1.86
CA GLY A 480 39.82 -5.41 -1.36
C GLY A 480 40.64 -4.10 -1.43
N ARG A 481 39.92 -2.96 -1.45
CA ARG A 481 40.51 -1.59 -1.52
C ARG A 481 40.56 -0.96 -0.12
N ASP A 482 41.41 0.06 0.05
CA ASP A 482 41.50 0.83 1.30
C ASP A 482 40.35 1.89 1.33
N PRO A 483 39.38 1.77 2.23
CA PRO A 483 38.25 2.70 2.31
C PRO A 483 38.62 4.09 2.84
N GLU A 484 39.80 4.23 3.45
CA GLU A 484 40.30 5.52 3.97
C GLU A 484 41.27 6.21 2.99
N ASP A 485 41.58 5.60 1.83
CA ASP A 485 42.33 6.21 0.78
C ASP A 485 41.44 7.14 -0.08
N PRO A 486 41.67 8.47 -0.07
CA PRO A 486 40.87 9.41 -0.86
C PRO A 486 40.86 9.08 -2.36
N ALA A 487 41.93 8.49 -2.91
CA ALA A 487 41.99 8.13 -4.32
C ALA A 487 41.01 6.96 -4.65
N GLN A 488 40.77 6.06 -3.69
CA GLN A 488 39.78 5.00 -3.85
C GLN A 488 38.36 5.53 -3.73
N MET A 489 38.09 6.47 -2.82
CA MET A 489 36.82 7.15 -2.70
C MET A 489 36.50 8.00 -3.95
N GLU A 490 37.50 8.68 -4.52
CA GLU A 490 37.39 9.39 -5.80
C GLU A 490 37.00 8.40 -6.92
N ALA A 491 37.69 7.25 -6.97
CA ALA A 491 37.45 6.25 -8.00
C ALA A 491 36.02 5.67 -7.95
N ILE A 492 35.42 5.45 -6.78
CA ILE A 492 34.04 4.94 -6.68
C ILE A 492 32.96 6.04 -6.92
N LEU A 493 33.24 7.29 -6.54
CA LEU A 493 32.30 8.41 -6.69
C LEU A 493 32.30 9.02 -8.10
N PHE A 494 33.46 9.05 -8.76
CA PHE A 494 33.64 9.73 -10.05
C PHE A 494 34.25 8.81 -11.11
N GLY A 495 34.46 7.55 -10.76
CA GLY A 495 35.41 6.76 -11.48
C GLY A 495 34.86 5.95 -12.61
N GLU A 496 35.86 5.44 -13.34
CA GLU A 496 35.75 4.56 -14.47
C GLU A 496 36.17 3.11 -14.10
N ASP A 497 36.17 2.76 -12.80
CA ASP A 497 36.68 1.47 -12.35
C ASP A 497 35.57 0.39 -12.41
N GLU A 498 35.63 -0.44 -13.45
CA GLU A 498 34.65 -1.51 -13.70
C GLU A 498 34.59 -2.61 -12.59
N GLU A 499 35.55 -2.61 -11.65
CA GLU A 499 35.54 -3.54 -10.51
C GLU A 499 34.79 -3.02 -9.29
N LEU A 500 34.43 -1.73 -9.27
CA LEU A 500 33.69 -1.09 -8.19
C LEU A 500 32.22 -0.90 -8.59
N HIS A 501 31.32 -1.44 -7.78
CA HIS A 501 29.88 -1.30 -7.98
C HIS A 501 29.30 -0.26 -7.01
N SER A 502 28.97 0.91 -7.55
CA SER A 502 28.32 2.00 -6.85
C SER A 502 26.78 1.87 -6.91
N LEU A 503 26.06 2.75 -6.20
CA LEU A 503 24.59 2.85 -6.37
C LEU A 503 24.22 3.35 -7.76
N TYR A 504 25.10 4.15 -8.40
CA TYR A 504 24.91 4.55 -9.80
C TYR A 504 24.77 3.33 -10.71
N ASP A 505 25.72 2.39 -10.63
CA ASP A 505 25.71 1.18 -11.45
C ASP A 505 24.47 0.32 -11.19
N TYR A 506 24.16 0.11 -9.91
CA TYR A 506 22.97 -0.63 -9.51
C TYR A 506 21.69 -0.06 -10.12
N TYR A 507 21.47 1.25 -9.97
CA TYR A 507 20.25 1.87 -10.48
C TYR A 507 20.22 1.95 -12.02
N MET A 508 21.36 2.08 -12.68
CA MET A 508 21.48 2.02 -14.15
C MET A 508 21.10 0.64 -14.68
N GLU A 509 21.58 -0.43 -14.05
CA GLU A 509 21.20 -1.80 -14.39
C GLU A 509 19.71 -2.03 -14.16
N LEU A 510 19.19 -1.59 -13.01
CA LEU A 510 17.77 -1.68 -12.69
C LEU A 510 16.90 -0.92 -13.71
N ALA A 511 17.30 0.29 -14.11
CA ALA A 511 16.60 1.05 -15.14
C ALA A 511 16.58 0.29 -16.49
N GLY A 512 17.69 -0.35 -16.84
CA GLY A 512 17.80 -1.21 -18.04
C GLY A 512 16.84 -2.41 -17.99
N LYS A 513 16.79 -3.10 -16.84
CA LYS A 513 15.89 -4.21 -16.57
C LYS A 513 14.42 -3.80 -16.69
N LEU A 514 14.04 -2.69 -16.03
CA LEU A 514 12.67 -2.16 -16.06
C LEU A 514 12.24 -1.70 -17.46
N ARG A 515 13.15 -1.11 -18.27
CA ARG A 515 12.89 -0.84 -19.68
C ARG A 515 12.68 -2.14 -20.49
N GLY A 516 13.33 -3.23 -20.09
CA GLY A 516 13.10 -4.56 -20.64
C GLY A 516 11.65 -5.03 -20.40
N TYR A 517 11.16 -4.87 -19.17
CA TYR A 517 9.77 -5.20 -18.81
C TYR A 517 8.76 -4.29 -19.50
N MET A 518 9.04 -2.98 -19.56
CA MET A 518 8.19 -2.03 -20.31
C MET A 518 7.91 -2.47 -21.75
N ARG A 519 8.93 -2.95 -22.46
CA ARG A 519 8.80 -3.41 -23.86
C ARG A 519 7.99 -4.70 -24.01
N LYS A 520 7.90 -5.52 -22.98
CA LYS A 520 7.19 -6.81 -22.98
C LYS A 520 5.77 -6.72 -22.43
N SER A 521 5.46 -5.69 -21.63
CA SER A 521 4.17 -5.52 -20.99
C SER A 521 3.06 -5.28 -22.03
N GLU A 522 1.92 -5.97 -21.88
CA GLU A 522 0.75 -5.82 -22.74
C GLU A 522 -0.16 -4.65 -22.34
N GLY A 523 -0.20 -4.29 -21.05
CA GLY A 523 -1.12 -3.27 -20.51
C GLY A 523 -0.52 -2.27 -19.52
N ASN A 524 0.58 -2.62 -18.86
CA ASN A 524 1.18 -1.81 -17.80
C ASN A 524 2.56 -1.23 -18.18
N GLY A 525 2.85 -1.04 -19.46
CA GLY A 525 4.10 -0.45 -19.92
C GLY A 525 4.42 0.90 -19.29
N LEU A 526 3.39 1.70 -18.97
CA LEU A 526 3.53 2.99 -18.28
C LEU A 526 4.05 2.83 -16.84
N LEU A 527 3.65 1.77 -16.12
CA LEU A 527 4.17 1.44 -14.79
C LEU A 527 5.68 1.25 -14.84
N PHE A 528 6.14 0.40 -15.74
CA PHE A 528 7.58 0.11 -15.88
C PHE A 528 8.37 1.30 -16.45
N ALA A 529 7.76 2.10 -17.33
CA ALA A 529 8.36 3.35 -17.81
C ALA A 529 8.61 4.34 -16.67
N HIS A 530 7.65 4.50 -15.75
CA HIS A 530 7.80 5.35 -14.59
C HIS A 530 8.93 4.87 -13.68
N TYR A 531 8.93 3.59 -13.30
CA TYR A 531 9.97 3.06 -12.42
C TYR A 531 11.35 3.00 -13.08
N ALA A 532 11.42 2.84 -14.41
CA ALA A 532 12.69 2.95 -15.15
C ALA A 532 13.24 4.38 -15.12
N ASN A 533 12.38 5.41 -15.26
CA ASN A 533 12.79 6.81 -15.14
C ASN A 533 13.18 7.16 -13.71
N LEU A 534 12.49 6.60 -12.71
CA LEU A 534 12.83 6.77 -11.31
C LEU A 534 14.20 6.16 -10.99
N ALA A 535 14.46 4.94 -11.43
CA ALA A 535 15.77 4.29 -11.26
C ALA A 535 16.89 5.07 -11.98
N GLN A 536 16.64 5.56 -13.20
CA GLN A 536 17.59 6.42 -13.92
C GLN A 536 17.92 7.71 -13.14
N PHE A 537 16.89 8.36 -12.59
CA PHE A 537 17.07 9.56 -11.77
C PHE A 537 17.85 9.27 -10.48
N LEU A 538 17.56 8.13 -9.84
CA LEU A 538 18.26 7.68 -8.63
C LEU A 538 19.74 7.35 -8.89
N ALA A 539 20.08 6.85 -10.08
CA ALA A 539 21.49 6.63 -10.44
C ALA A 539 22.31 7.91 -10.29
N ASP A 540 21.83 9.01 -10.85
CA ASP A 540 22.53 10.30 -10.76
C ASP A 540 22.39 10.99 -9.39
N LYS A 541 21.33 10.65 -8.62
CA LYS A 541 20.99 11.36 -7.38
C LYS A 541 21.55 10.70 -6.11
N ALA A 542 21.61 9.36 -6.04
CA ALA A 542 21.79 8.63 -4.78
C ALA A 542 23.07 8.99 -4.04
N GLU A 543 24.17 9.19 -4.75
CA GLU A 543 25.51 9.49 -4.22
C GLU A 543 25.91 10.96 -4.37
N LEU A 544 25.03 11.80 -4.94
CA LEU A 544 25.37 13.20 -5.27
C LEU A 544 25.84 14.01 -4.05
N GLY A 545 25.20 13.85 -2.89
CA GLY A 545 25.60 14.54 -1.67
C GLY A 545 27.02 14.20 -1.23
N CYS A 546 27.39 12.91 -1.27
CA CYS A 546 28.74 12.43 -0.97
C CYS A 546 29.77 12.96 -2.00
N ALA A 547 29.42 12.94 -3.30
CA ALA A 547 30.27 13.45 -4.36
C ALA A 547 30.52 14.95 -4.22
N ILE A 548 29.50 15.76 -3.93
CA ILE A 548 29.61 17.19 -3.70
C ILE A 548 30.53 17.48 -2.50
N ARG A 549 30.33 16.80 -1.38
CA ARG A 549 31.15 16.97 -0.17
C ARG A 549 32.59 16.60 -0.44
N PHE A 550 32.86 15.47 -1.09
CA PHE A 550 34.18 15.03 -1.45
C PHE A 550 34.88 16.05 -2.35
N ALA A 551 34.25 16.54 -3.40
CA ALA A 551 34.82 17.54 -4.33
C ALA A 551 35.12 18.87 -3.61
N TYR A 552 34.24 19.32 -2.72
CA TYR A 552 34.41 20.54 -1.93
C TYR A 552 35.59 20.42 -0.95
N ASP A 553 35.65 19.33 -0.17
CA ASP A 553 36.73 19.10 0.82
C ASP A 553 38.10 18.92 0.14
N ALA A 554 38.14 18.30 -1.04
CA ALA A 554 39.33 18.14 -1.84
C ALA A 554 39.80 19.45 -2.51
N GLY A 555 38.93 20.44 -2.65
CA GLY A 555 39.22 21.70 -3.36
C GLY A 555 39.58 21.49 -4.84
N ARG A 556 38.92 20.48 -5.49
CA ARG A 556 39.20 20.04 -6.84
C ARG A 556 38.16 20.60 -7.82
N ASP A 557 38.56 21.64 -8.57
CA ASP A 557 37.73 22.33 -9.55
C ASP A 557 37.08 21.38 -10.58
N ASP A 558 37.83 20.38 -11.08
CA ASP A 558 37.34 19.38 -12.04
C ASP A 558 36.20 18.50 -11.47
N LEU A 559 36.31 18.08 -10.21
CA LEU A 559 35.25 17.29 -9.55
C LEU A 559 34.01 18.16 -9.21
N VAL A 560 34.24 19.43 -8.86
CA VAL A 560 33.16 20.40 -8.64
C VAL A 560 32.39 20.63 -9.95
N GLU A 561 33.12 20.77 -11.09
CA GLU A 561 32.50 20.91 -12.41
C GLU A 561 31.64 19.68 -12.77
N GLU A 562 32.13 18.47 -12.44
CA GLU A 562 31.34 17.24 -12.63
C GLU A 562 30.10 17.19 -11.74
N CYS A 563 30.16 17.60 -10.47
CA CYS A 563 29.00 17.70 -9.60
C CYS A 563 27.96 18.71 -10.13
N MET A 564 28.42 19.85 -10.67
CA MET A 564 27.51 20.80 -11.34
C MET A 564 26.83 20.17 -12.55
N GLU A 565 27.55 19.38 -13.35
CA GLU A 565 26.96 18.69 -14.50
C GLU A 565 25.93 17.65 -14.07
N ARG A 566 26.21 16.85 -13.03
CA ARG A 566 25.22 15.91 -12.44
C ARG A 566 23.95 16.64 -11.97
N CYS A 567 24.08 17.81 -11.34
CA CYS A 567 22.92 18.64 -10.99
C CYS A 567 22.13 19.07 -12.24
N ARG A 568 22.79 19.47 -13.34
CA ARG A 568 22.12 19.84 -14.60
C ARG A 568 21.42 18.64 -15.23
N VAL A 569 22.06 17.47 -15.28
CA VAL A 569 21.47 16.23 -15.79
C VAL A 569 20.19 15.86 -15.02
N LEU A 570 20.21 15.94 -13.69
CA LEU A 570 19.03 15.70 -12.85
C LEU A 570 17.89 16.70 -13.14
N LEU A 571 18.22 17.99 -13.30
CA LEU A 571 17.24 19.01 -13.67
C LEU A 571 16.63 18.78 -15.07
N GLU A 572 17.41 18.22 -16.01
CA GLU A 572 16.91 17.82 -17.34
C GLU A 572 16.03 16.57 -17.30
N GLN A 573 16.28 15.65 -16.37
CA GLN A 573 15.49 14.42 -16.19
C GLN A 573 14.16 14.68 -15.43
N MET A 574 14.08 15.69 -14.58
CA MET A 574 12.95 16.00 -13.72
C MET A 574 11.60 16.08 -14.47
N PRO A 575 11.48 16.75 -15.64
CA PRO A 575 10.22 16.81 -16.40
C PRO A 575 9.74 15.42 -16.84
N ALA A 576 10.63 14.53 -17.25
CA ALA A 576 10.28 13.18 -17.70
C ALA A 576 9.79 12.32 -16.53
N LEU A 577 10.45 12.38 -15.37
CA LEU A 577 10.03 11.72 -14.14
C LEU A 577 8.64 12.21 -13.70
N THR A 578 8.44 13.51 -13.64
CA THR A 578 7.16 14.13 -13.26
C THR A 578 6.02 13.75 -14.21
N ASP A 579 6.27 13.74 -15.54
CA ASP A 579 5.26 13.41 -16.53
C ASP A 579 4.84 11.94 -16.49
N THR A 580 5.79 11.02 -16.35
CA THR A 580 5.47 9.58 -16.23
C THR A 580 4.73 9.29 -14.94
N TRP A 581 5.10 9.91 -13.81
CA TRP A 581 4.38 9.76 -12.54
C TRP A 581 2.95 10.29 -12.62
N ARG A 582 2.77 11.49 -13.17
CA ARG A 582 1.46 12.09 -13.39
C ARG A 582 0.55 11.23 -14.29
N LYS A 583 1.10 10.67 -15.38
CA LYS A 583 0.36 9.77 -16.28
C LYS A 583 -0.02 8.48 -15.57
N LEU A 584 0.90 7.88 -14.82
CA LEU A 584 0.66 6.66 -14.06
C LEU A 584 -0.41 6.89 -12.98
N TRP A 585 -0.32 7.99 -12.21
CA TRP A 585 -1.35 8.35 -11.25
C TRP A 585 -2.74 8.44 -11.90
N ARG A 586 -2.83 9.15 -13.02
CA ARG A 586 -4.10 9.36 -13.72
C ARG A 586 -4.65 8.13 -14.43
N SER A 587 -3.85 7.10 -14.62
CA SER A 587 -4.32 5.85 -15.22
C SER A 587 -5.25 5.04 -14.30
N THR A 588 -5.15 5.26 -12.97
CA THR A 588 -5.95 4.53 -11.97
C THR A 588 -6.73 5.45 -11.04
N SER A 589 -6.37 6.72 -10.94
CA SER A 589 -6.83 7.59 -9.85
C SER A 589 -7.38 8.93 -10.34
N LYS A 590 -8.19 9.56 -9.51
CA LYS A 590 -8.66 10.95 -9.71
C LYS A 590 -7.43 11.89 -9.74
N ALA A 591 -7.57 13.03 -10.39
CA ALA A 591 -6.47 14.01 -10.53
C ALA A 591 -6.05 14.64 -9.19
N VAL A 592 -7.01 14.79 -8.28
CA VAL A 592 -6.81 15.37 -6.95
C VAL A 592 -5.95 14.43 -6.11
N GLY A 593 -5.02 14.98 -5.33
CA GLY A 593 -4.05 14.24 -4.52
C GLY A 593 -2.64 14.23 -5.13
N PHE A 594 -2.52 14.28 -6.45
CA PHE A 594 -1.22 14.33 -7.13
C PHE A 594 -0.41 15.59 -6.81
N GLU A 595 -1.06 16.66 -6.38
CA GLU A 595 -0.39 17.89 -5.95
C GLU A 595 0.62 17.65 -4.81
N VAL A 596 0.45 16.61 -4.00
CA VAL A 596 1.41 16.24 -2.95
C VAL A 596 2.73 15.79 -3.57
N VAL A 597 2.68 14.96 -4.62
CA VAL A 597 3.86 14.54 -5.39
C VAL A 597 4.52 15.74 -6.07
N LEU A 598 3.72 16.66 -6.65
CA LEU A 598 4.25 17.88 -7.28
C LEU A 598 4.97 18.79 -6.27
N ILE A 599 4.46 18.92 -5.05
CA ILE A 599 5.11 19.71 -3.98
C ILE A 599 6.47 19.07 -3.64
N ARG A 600 6.53 17.75 -3.51
CA ARG A 600 7.75 17.01 -3.17
C ARG A 600 8.81 17.11 -4.28
N LEU A 601 8.42 16.87 -5.52
CA LEU A 601 9.33 17.00 -6.67
C LEU A 601 9.75 18.46 -6.90
N GLY A 602 8.85 19.43 -6.71
CA GLY A 602 9.18 20.85 -6.81
C GLY A 602 10.16 21.31 -5.73
N ALA A 603 10.08 20.75 -4.52
CA ALA A 603 11.06 21.00 -3.48
C ALA A 603 12.44 20.44 -3.86
N LEU A 604 12.49 19.19 -4.37
CA LEU A 604 13.74 18.58 -4.86
C LEU A 604 14.36 19.38 -6.02
N GLU A 605 13.55 19.81 -6.99
CA GLU A 605 14.00 20.65 -8.11
C GLU A 605 14.60 21.96 -7.62
N ALA A 606 13.98 22.62 -6.65
CA ALA A 606 14.48 23.86 -6.06
C ALA A 606 15.80 23.64 -5.30
N GLN A 607 15.93 22.53 -4.55
CA GLN A 607 17.16 22.17 -3.84
C GLN A 607 18.31 21.87 -4.81
N LEU A 608 18.06 21.20 -5.93
CA LEU A 608 19.07 20.95 -6.96
C LEU A 608 19.56 22.24 -7.63
N LYS A 609 18.64 23.18 -7.92
CA LYS A 609 19.00 24.51 -8.46
C LYS A 609 19.84 25.30 -7.47
N TYR A 610 19.48 25.29 -6.19
CA TYR A 610 20.25 25.96 -5.15
C TYR A 610 21.65 25.33 -4.96
N ALA A 611 21.74 24.00 -4.97
CA ALA A 611 23.02 23.33 -4.91
C ALA A 611 23.94 23.71 -6.09
N LEU A 612 23.39 23.76 -7.30
CA LEU A 612 24.11 24.21 -8.48
C LEU A 612 24.62 25.66 -8.34
N GLU A 613 23.77 26.58 -7.85
CA GLU A 613 24.15 27.97 -7.59
C GLU A 613 25.29 28.08 -6.56
N CYS A 614 25.25 27.31 -5.47
CA CYS A 614 26.29 27.25 -4.45
C CYS A 614 27.61 26.73 -5.02
N LEU A 615 27.56 25.66 -5.83
CA LEU A 615 28.75 25.09 -6.49
C LEU A 615 29.36 26.06 -7.50
N GLU A 616 28.54 26.78 -8.28
CA GLU A 616 29.00 27.83 -9.21
C GLU A 616 29.71 28.98 -8.43
N GLY A 617 29.14 29.41 -7.30
CA GLY A 617 29.75 30.42 -6.43
C GLY A 617 31.10 29.96 -5.82
N PHE A 618 31.19 28.69 -5.40
CA PHE A 618 32.43 28.09 -4.92
C PHE A 618 33.47 28.00 -6.04
N TYR A 619 33.11 27.47 -7.20
CA TYR A 619 33.98 27.27 -8.36
C TYR A 619 34.58 28.59 -8.90
N HIS A 620 33.74 29.64 -9.05
CA HIS A 620 34.17 30.89 -9.67
C HIS A 620 34.72 31.91 -8.69
N GLU A 621 34.25 31.94 -7.46
CA GLU A 621 34.51 33.00 -6.49
C GLU A 621 35.19 32.48 -5.21
N GLY A 622 35.31 31.16 -5.01
CA GLY A 622 35.79 30.57 -3.76
C GLY A 622 34.83 30.76 -2.58
N THR A 623 33.54 31.04 -2.87
CA THR A 623 32.53 31.25 -1.85
C THR A 623 32.30 29.95 -1.07
N LYS A 624 32.41 30.00 0.27
CA LYS A 624 32.17 28.84 1.11
C LYS A 624 30.70 28.40 1.07
N ILE A 625 30.49 27.09 1.06
CA ILE A 625 29.17 26.48 1.17
C ILE A 625 28.94 26.10 2.64
N GLU A 626 28.18 26.93 3.38
CA GLU A 626 28.03 26.78 4.84
C GLU A 626 27.42 25.42 5.21
N GLU A 627 26.56 24.85 4.39
CA GLU A 627 25.92 23.56 4.58
C GLU A 627 26.94 22.41 4.62
N LEU A 628 28.00 22.50 3.82
CA LEU A 628 29.07 21.49 3.78
C LEU A 628 30.06 21.61 4.92
N GLU A 629 30.11 22.77 5.61
CA GLU A 629 30.93 22.96 6.82
C GLU A 629 30.32 22.30 8.07
N LEU A 630 29.08 21.83 7.97
CA LEU A 630 28.39 21.17 9.09
C LEU A 630 28.89 19.73 9.27
N GLU A 631 28.97 19.30 10.55
CA GLU A 631 29.35 17.95 10.89
C GLU A 631 28.36 16.92 10.32
N LEU A 632 28.86 15.87 9.67
CA LEU A 632 28.08 14.79 9.11
C LEU A 632 27.98 13.65 10.12
N LEU A 633 26.82 13.53 10.77
CA LEU A 633 26.53 12.48 11.74
C LEU A 633 25.67 11.36 11.10
N PRO A 634 25.79 10.10 11.57
CA PRO A 634 24.86 9.06 11.14
C PRO A 634 23.45 9.38 11.62
N TYR A 635 22.46 9.12 10.78
CA TYR A 635 21.05 9.22 11.19
C TYR A 635 20.77 8.23 12.34
N GLY A 636 20.32 8.77 13.47
CA GLY A 636 20.10 7.98 14.68
C GLY A 636 18.96 6.96 14.50
N SER A 637 19.32 5.69 14.45
CA SER A 637 18.35 4.60 14.47
C SER A 637 18.14 4.09 15.90
N MET A 638 16.89 3.77 16.27
CA MET A 638 16.60 3.09 17.54
C MET A 638 17.04 1.63 17.55
N ARG A 639 17.46 1.07 16.42
CA ARG A 639 17.97 -0.30 16.29
C ARG A 639 19.48 -0.29 16.07
N PRO A 640 20.22 -1.23 16.67
CA PRO A 640 21.62 -1.40 16.36
C PRO A 640 21.79 -1.68 14.86
N ARG A 641 22.70 -0.96 14.22
CA ARG A 641 23.07 -1.20 12.82
C ARG A 641 23.70 -2.58 12.68
N GLN A 642 23.28 -3.37 11.70
CA GLN A 642 23.94 -4.61 11.33
C GLN A 642 25.19 -4.28 10.48
N GLU A 643 26.26 -5.08 10.64
CA GLU A 643 27.43 -4.95 9.79
C GLU A 643 27.04 -5.25 8.33
N GLY A 644 27.50 -4.43 7.39
CA GLY A 644 27.15 -4.53 5.97
C GLY A 644 25.76 -4.03 5.60
N ALA A 645 24.99 -3.44 6.54
CA ALA A 645 23.65 -2.92 6.30
C ALA A 645 23.61 -1.38 6.43
N ALA A 646 24.49 -0.68 5.71
CA ALA A 646 24.66 0.76 5.81
C ALA A 646 23.41 1.55 5.47
N LEU A 647 22.61 1.07 4.51
CA LEU A 647 21.41 1.74 4.00
C LEU A 647 20.10 1.20 4.61
N ASP A 648 20.18 0.29 5.59
CA ASP A 648 19.03 -0.19 6.35
C ASP A 648 18.61 0.83 7.41
N ILE A 649 17.89 1.85 6.98
CA ILE A 649 17.51 3.02 7.78
C ILE A 649 15.98 3.13 7.85
N GLY A 650 15.46 3.34 9.06
CA GLY A 650 14.03 3.54 9.28
C GLY A 650 13.63 5.02 9.25
N SER A 651 13.35 5.61 8.09
CA SER A 651 12.77 6.96 8.00
C SER A 651 11.68 7.03 6.93
N PRO A 652 10.40 6.82 7.28
CA PRO A 652 9.31 6.79 6.31
C PRO A 652 8.81 8.18 5.91
N PHE A 653 9.02 9.23 6.71
CA PHE A 653 8.37 10.53 6.53
C PHE A 653 9.15 11.45 5.61
N TRP A 654 8.50 11.95 4.57
CA TRP A 654 9.09 12.83 3.58
C TRP A 654 9.66 14.13 4.16
N ASP A 655 8.96 14.75 5.10
CA ASP A 655 9.38 16.00 5.73
C ASP A 655 10.69 15.85 6.52
N TRP A 656 10.90 14.69 7.14
CA TRP A 656 12.17 14.37 7.82
C TRP A 656 13.30 14.09 6.84
N ILE A 657 12.98 13.51 5.68
CA ILE A 657 13.97 13.23 4.63
C ILE A 657 14.39 14.53 3.93
N ALA A 658 13.42 15.38 3.59
CA ALA A 658 13.64 16.55 2.76
C ALA A 658 14.44 17.66 3.46
N ALA A 659 14.33 17.79 4.78
CA ALA A 659 15.00 18.83 5.54
C ALA A 659 15.16 18.47 7.02
N ALA A 660 16.28 18.88 7.62
CA ALA A 660 16.49 18.85 9.07
C ALA A 660 15.61 19.87 9.82
N ASN A 661 15.21 20.94 9.14
CA ASN A 661 14.34 21.97 9.68
C ASN A 661 12.86 21.63 9.41
N PRO A 662 11.91 22.07 10.29
CA PRO A 662 10.48 21.82 10.08
C PRO A 662 9.99 22.34 8.72
N VAL A 663 9.42 21.47 7.89
CA VAL A 663 8.82 21.82 6.59
C VAL A 663 7.33 22.12 6.74
N GLY A 664 6.70 21.59 7.77
CA GLY A 664 5.31 21.86 8.16
C GLY A 664 5.20 22.72 9.40
N GLY A 665 4.01 23.22 9.70
CA GLY A 665 3.76 23.95 10.94
C GLY A 665 4.04 23.05 12.17
N VAL A 666 4.62 23.63 13.20
CA VAL A 666 4.88 22.98 14.48
C VAL A 666 3.58 22.59 15.16
#